data_107a62f0e067d4a29f58682f68d0ddcf
#
_entry.id   107a62f0e067d4a29f58682f68d0ddcf
#
_cell.length_a   1.000
_cell.length_b   1.000
_cell.length_c   1.000
_cell.angle_alpha   90.00
_cell.angle_beta   90.00
_cell.angle_gamma   90.00
#
_symmetry.space_group_name_H-M   'P 1'
#
loop_
_entity.id
_entity.type
_entity.pdbx_description
1 polymer ?
#
loop_
_entity_poly.entity_id
_entity_poly.type
_entity_poly.pdbx_seq_one_letter_code
_entity_poly.pdbx_strand_id
1 'polypeptide(L)'
;MAEKKIIDVTEQKRLNDAREKGIPWKKWGPYLSERQWGTVREDYSENGNAWDYFTHDQSRSRAYRWGEDGLGGICDEKQRLCFALALWNERDPILKERLYGLTNSEANHGEDVKEYYFYIDSTPTHSYMKYLYKYPHREFPYLDLIERNRGRSREEFEYELLDTGIFDDDRYFDVFVEYAKAGPEDVLIRITVHNRGPESARLRLLPTLWFRNTWSWGDDDRKPSLREAGPGAIYAIHPELGECRLYCDGAPELLFTENESNTQRLWGQPNVSPYVKDAFHAYIVAGQGEAVNPEKEGTKAAAHYVLEVPGGGSKTVRLRLSAASSNAAPADDAFGGFEGVFRSRIGDADEFYKRITPNALSEDERRVHRQALAGMLWSKQYYYFDLEKWLSEHKSNPLLESGRQGVRNAEWFHMLNADVISMPDKWEYPWYAAWDLAFHTISLALVDFDFAKEQLLMMLRNLYFHPNGQIPAYEWNFSDVNPPVHAWATLYLYKMERTLGRADLRFLERSFQGLMLNFNWWVNRKDPSGRNVFAGGFLGLDNIGVFDRSAQLPTGGSLEQADGTAWMAFYCQCMLEMALILTEYDAMYEEVAFKFLQHFMWISYAMDRIGEHHDEMWDEQDGFFYDLLRLPDGQAMRLKVRSLVGLLPLCASTVFEGDAITRYPKLMELIALFRKRHPELVSHVAPTDEGFIGYKGRRLLSILSKKKLERVLGYLLDENEFLGPHGIRSLSRYHLDHPFTFWVGHQEYKVQYLPAESNTGMFGGNSNWRGPVWMPVNTLIVRGLLNLYAFYGDDFKVQCPTGSGRYMTLFEAAQEISRRLAGTFLRGADGRRPVYGGMAKFQKDPHWRDLILFHEYFHGDNGAGLGASHQTGWTGLVALLLDLFGRVDAKKVLETERERLGARLVREQVGGEQTEK
;
A
#
# COMPACT_ATOMS: atom_id res chain seq x y z
N MET A 1 -0.57 38.79 8.08
CA MET A 1 -1.81 38.13 7.69
C MET A 1 -2.06 37.00 8.68
N ALA A 2 -3.25 36.89 9.26
CA ALA A 2 -3.59 35.78 10.12
C ALA A 2 -3.44 34.46 9.35
N GLU A 3 -2.82 33.45 9.96
CA GLU A 3 -2.68 32.13 9.34
C GLU A 3 -4.09 31.52 9.13
N LYS A 4 -4.39 31.12 7.87
CA LYS A 4 -5.68 30.49 7.56
C LYS A 4 -5.82 29.18 8.31
N LYS A 5 -7.01 28.87 8.82
CA LYS A 5 -7.35 27.54 9.36
C LYS A 5 -7.41 26.53 8.23
N ILE A 6 -7.21 25.23 8.50
CA ILE A 6 -7.30 24.17 7.48
C ILE A 6 -8.65 24.18 6.74
N ILE A 7 -9.75 24.45 7.42
CA ILE A 7 -11.09 24.55 6.85
C ILE A 7 -11.24 25.68 5.81
N ASP A 8 -10.34 26.66 5.82
CA ASP A 8 -10.35 27.79 4.91
C ASP A 8 -9.50 27.54 3.64
N VAL A 9 -8.71 26.46 3.63
CA VAL A 9 -7.88 26.06 2.48
C VAL A 9 -8.76 25.54 1.35
N THR A 10 -8.49 25.97 0.14
CA THR A 10 -9.36 25.70 -1.03
C THR A 10 -9.50 24.19 -1.29
N GLU A 11 -8.42 23.43 -1.18
CA GLU A 11 -8.47 21.98 -1.39
C GLU A 11 -9.30 21.27 -0.32
N GLN A 12 -9.22 21.70 0.94
CA GLN A 12 -10.07 21.17 2.01
C GLN A 12 -11.56 21.50 1.78
N LYS A 13 -11.86 22.67 1.20
CA LYS A 13 -13.24 23.02 0.82
C LYS A 13 -13.78 22.09 -0.25
N ARG A 14 -12.97 21.68 -1.25
CA ARG A 14 -13.36 20.71 -2.27
C ARG A 14 -13.66 19.35 -1.65
N LEU A 15 -12.86 18.90 -0.66
CA LEU A 15 -13.14 17.67 0.10
C LEU A 15 -14.47 17.76 0.85
N ASN A 16 -14.72 18.90 1.52
CA ASN A 16 -15.98 19.14 2.23
C ASN A 16 -17.16 19.20 1.25
N ASP A 17 -17.02 19.86 0.12
CA ASP A 17 -18.05 19.91 -0.93
C ASP A 17 -18.36 18.53 -1.52
N ALA A 18 -17.35 17.67 -1.70
CA ALA A 18 -17.55 16.30 -2.13
C ALA A 18 -18.33 15.49 -1.10
N ARG A 19 -17.98 15.61 0.22
CA ARG A 19 -18.63 14.89 1.32
C ARG A 19 -20.05 15.41 1.61
N GLU A 20 -20.23 16.74 1.68
CA GLU A 20 -21.46 17.36 2.22
C GLU A 20 -22.49 17.68 1.14
N LYS A 21 -22.02 17.97 -0.08
CA LYS A 21 -22.87 18.42 -1.20
C LYS A 21 -22.90 17.41 -2.35
N GLY A 22 -22.11 16.33 -2.28
CA GLY A 22 -22.03 15.34 -3.36
C GLY A 22 -21.42 15.89 -4.65
N ILE A 23 -20.61 16.97 -4.60
CA ILE A 23 -19.95 17.51 -5.79
C ILE A 23 -18.85 16.52 -6.22
N PRO A 24 -18.85 16.03 -7.48
CA PRO A 24 -18.03 14.88 -7.87
C PRO A 24 -16.56 15.25 -8.16
N TRP A 25 -15.89 15.93 -7.22
CA TRP A 25 -14.49 16.33 -7.37
C TRP A 25 -13.53 15.15 -7.59
N LYS A 26 -13.90 13.95 -7.09
CA LYS A 26 -13.09 12.72 -7.20
C LYS A 26 -13.49 11.84 -8.39
N LYS A 27 -14.46 12.24 -9.24
CA LYS A 27 -14.91 11.44 -10.38
C LYS A 27 -13.77 11.09 -11.35
N TRP A 28 -12.92 12.04 -11.67
CA TRP A 28 -11.70 11.85 -12.48
C TRP A 28 -10.47 11.79 -11.58
N GLY A 29 -9.65 10.79 -11.76
CA GLY A 29 -8.42 10.63 -10.97
C GLY A 29 -7.47 9.59 -11.56
N PRO A 30 -6.34 9.31 -10.90
CA PRO A 30 -5.32 8.39 -11.38
C PRO A 30 -5.72 6.93 -11.16
N TYR A 31 -6.95 6.57 -11.53
CA TYR A 31 -7.53 5.25 -11.25
C TYR A 31 -7.19 4.20 -12.29
N LEU A 32 -6.37 4.55 -13.27
CA LEU A 32 -5.83 3.66 -14.28
C LEU A 32 -4.63 2.90 -13.72
N SER A 33 -4.50 1.61 -14.04
CA SER A 33 -3.35 0.79 -13.64
C SER A 33 -2.09 1.20 -14.42
N GLU A 34 -0.91 0.99 -13.84
CA GLU A 34 0.35 1.06 -14.58
C GLU A 34 0.66 -0.28 -15.27
N ARG A 35 0.06 -1.38 -14.80
CA ARG A 35 0.13 -2.70 -15.44
C ARG A 35 -1.18 -3.46 -15.28
N GLN A 36 -1.70 -3.98 -16.39
CA GLN A 36 -2.84 -4.90 -16.41
C GLN A 36 -2.47 -6.25 -17.04
N TRP A 37 -1.46 -6.30 -17.92
CA TRP A 37 -1.00 -7.53 -18.50
C TRP A 37 -0.36 -8.44 -17.43
N GLY A 38 -0.73 -9.74 -17.46
CA GLY A 38 -0.21 -10.75 -16.54
C GLY A 38 -0.61 -10.58 -15.07
N THR A 39 -1.61 -9.75 -14.72
CA THR A 39 -1.95 -9.49 -13.33
C THR A 39 -3.34 -9.96 -12.91
N VAL A 40 -4.30 -10.09 -13.79
CA VAL A 40 -5.61 -10.65 -13.45
C VAL A 40 -5.53 -12.17 -13.44
N ARG A 41 -5.09 -12.71 -12.34
CA ARG A 41 -4.74 -14.12 -12.15
C ARG A 41 -5.90 -15.06 -12.38
N GLU A 42 -7.06 -14.61 -11.91
CA GLU A 42 -8.30 -15.39 -11.94
C GLU A 42 -8.79 -15.61 -13.35
N ASP A 43 -8.59 -14.64 -14.25
CA ASP A 43 -9.02 -14.75 -15.64
C ASP A 43 -8.01 -15.48 -16.51
N TYR A 44 -6.72 -15.15 -16.35
CA TYR A 44 -5.69 -15.62 -17.29
C TYR A 44 -5.04 -16.94 -16.89
N SER A 45 -5.25 -17.42 -15.66
CA SER A 45 -4.52 -18.55 -15.15
C SER A 45 -5.34 -19.39 -14.16
N GLU A 46 -5.85 -20.54 -14.62
CA GLU A 46 -6.55 -21.51 -13.76
C GLU A 46 -5.70 -22.01 -12.59
N ASN A 47 -4.38 -22.07 -12.75
CA ASN A 47 -3.44 -22.62 -11.79
C ASN A 47 -2.70 -21.58 -10.97
N GLY A 48 -2.97 -20.30 -11.19
CA GLY A 48 -2.35 -19.23 -10.43
C GLY A 48 -1.12 -18.58 -11.06
N ASN A 49 -0.65 -19.00 -12.22
CA ASN A 49 0.51 -18.40 -12.87
C ASN A 49 0.12 -17.28 -13.85
N ALA A 50 -0.47 -16.22 -13.32
CA ALA A 50 -0.89 -15.06 -14.11
C ALA A 50 0.30 -14.23 -14.63
N TRP A 51 1.41 -14.26 -13.92
CA TRP A 51 2.63 -13.51 -14.25
C TRP A 51 3.19 -13.80 -15.63
N ASP A 52 3.10 -15.05 -16.09
CA ASP A 52 3.66 -15.54 -17.35
C ASP A 52 2.57 -15.85 -18.38
N TYR A 53 1.31 -15.47 -18.15
CA TYR A 53 0.19 -15.88 -19.00
C TYR A 53 0.30 -15.36 -20.44
N PHE A 54 0.71 -14.10 -20.60
CA PHE A 54 1.08 -13.53 -21.90
C PHE A 54 2.16 -12.46 -21.74
N THR A 55 2.93 -12.25 -22.81
CA THR A 55 4.09 -11.37 -22.78
C THR A 55 3.71 -9.89 -22.88
N HIS A 56 4.63 -8.99 -22.48
CA HIS A 56 4.52 -7.54 -22.71
C HIS A 56 4.23 -7.22 -24.20
N ASP A 57 4.87 -7.92 -25.15
CA ASP A 57 4.62 -7.72 -26.58
C ASP A 57 3.18 -8.07 -26.97
N GLN A 58 2.59 -9.13 -26.40
CA GLN A 58 1.21 -9.51 -26.67
C GLN A 58 0.19 -8.53 -26.05
N SER A 59 0.56 -7.83 -24.98
CA SER A 59 -0.34 -6.91 -24.26
C SER A 59 -0.83 -5.74 -25.12
N ARG A 60 -0.02 -5.29 -26.11
CA ARG A 60 -0.45 -4.23 -27.04
C ARG A 60 -1.61 -4.67 -27.96
N SER A 61 -1.71 -5.98 -28.24
CA SER A 61 -2.70 -6.55 -29.17
C SER A 61 -3.92 -7.16 -28.49
N ARG A 62 -3.83 -7.45 -27.19
CA ARG A 62 -4.90 -8.08 -26.42
C ARG A 62 -5.70 -7.03 -25.66
N ALA A 63 -7.01 -6.93 -25.92
CA ALA A 63 -7.91 -6.16 -25.08
C ALA A 63 -8.06 -6.85 -23.72
N TYR A 64 -8.07 -6.07 -22.64
CA TYR A 64 -8.24 -6.57 -21.28
C TYR A 64 -9.72 -6.56 -20.89
N ARG A 65 -10.12 -7.52 -20.09
CA ARG A 65 -11.49 -7.62 -19.59
C ARG A 65 -11.69 -6.87 -18.27
N TRP A 66 -10.76 -7.10 -17.34
CA TRP A 66 -10.94 -6.71 -15.95
C TRP A 66 -10.38 -5.33 -15.62
N GLY A 67 -9.75 -4.66 -16.55
CA GLY A 67 -9.21 -3.33 -16.35
C GLY A 67 -8.45 -2.80 -17.54
N GLU A 68 -7.81 -1.67 -17.39
CA GLU A 68 -7.00 -1.01 -18.41
C GLU A 68 -5.69 -0.53 -17.80
N ASP A 69 -4.62 -0.48 -18.60
CA ASP A 69 -3.35 0.11 -18.24
C ASP A 69 -2.98 1.27 -19.16
N GLY A 70 -2.13 2.16 -18.66
CA GLY A 70 -1.63 3.27 -19.48
C GLY A 70 -0.65 4.16 -18.71
N LEU A 71 0.23 4.80 -19.48
CA LEU A 71 1.36 5.57 -18.96
C LEU A 71 0.90 6.94 -18.44
N GLY A 72 1.07 7.18 -17.12
CA GLY A 72 0.73 8.45 -16.47
C GLY A 72 -0.75 8.83 -16.63
N GLY A 73 -1.64 7.85 -16.64
CA GLY A 73 -3.02 8.01 -17.07
C GLY A 73 -4.01 8.42 -15.98
N ILE A 74 -5.20 8.83 -16.43
CA ILE A 74 -6.39 9.09 -15.61
C ILE A 74 -7.61 8.40 -16.21
N CYS A 75 -8.63 8.15 -15.39
CA CYS A 75 -9.94 7.72 -15.85
C CYS A 75 -11.05 8.22 -14.90
N ASP A 76 -12.30 7.98 -15.27
CA ASP A 76 -13.41 8.13 -14.34
C ASP A 76 -13.41 7.01 -13.27
N GLU A 77 -14.13 7.20 -12.19
CA GLU A 77 -14.19 6.31 -11.01
C GLU A 77 -14.68 4.88 -11.29
N LYS A 78 -15.17 4.61 -12.49
CA LYS A 78 -15.59 3.28 -12.97
C LYS A 78 -14.76 2.81 -14.18
N GLN A 79 -13.69 3.53 -14.49
CA GLN A 79 -12.79 3.23 -15.61
C GLN A 79 -13.52 3.02 -16.95
N ARG A 80 -14.56 3.83 -17.21
CA ARG A 80 -15.30 3.76 -18.47
C ARG A 80 -14.56 4.43 -19.62
N LEU A 81 -14.04 5.64 -19.37
CA LEU A 81 -13.25 6.43 -20.31
C LEU A 81 -11.87 6.70 -19.72
N CYS A 82 -10.85 6.23 -20.41
CA CYS A 82 -9.45 6.30 -20.02
C CYS A 82 -8.67 7.27 -20.88
N PHE A 83 -7.72 7.96 -20.26
CA PHE A 83 -6.75 8.82 -20.94
C PHE A 83 -5.35 8.48 -20.44
N ALA A 84 -4.39 8.27 -21.36
CA ALA A 84 -2.97 8.09 -21.03
C ALA A 84 -2.08 8.49 -22.21
N LEU A 85 -0.76 8.34 -22.04
CA LEU A 85 0.20 8.64 -23.08
C LEU A 85 0.63 7.40 -23.84
N ALA A 86 0.92 7.58 -25.15
CA ALA A 86 1.82 6.71 -25.89
C ALA A 86 2.97 7.55 -26.44
N LEU A 87 4.16 6.95 -26.50
CA LEU A 87 5.41 7.63 -26.88
C LEU A 87 6.20 6.79 -27.87
N TRP A 88 6.89 7.44 -28.82
CA TRP A 88 7.85 6.77 -29.68
C TRP A 88 9.04 7.66 -30.03
N ASN A 89 10.22 7.19 -29.72
CA ASN A 89 11.48 7.89 -29.96
C ASN A 89 12.08 7.60 -31.37
N GLU A 90 11.29 7.00 -32.27
CA GLU A 90 11.68 6.57 -33.64
C GLU A 90 12.78 5.47 -33.66
N ARG A 91 13.08 4.84 -32.53
CA ARG A 91 14.08 3.77 -32.39
C ARG A 91 13.59 2.57 -31.60
N ASP A 92 12.65 2.78 -30.67
CA ASP A 92 12.04 1.72 -29.90
C ASP A 92 11.26 0.77 -30.83
N PRO A 93 11.45 -0.56 -30.77
CA PRO A 93 10.70 -1.51 -31.58
C PRO A 93 9.21 -1.60 -31.20
N ILE A 94 8.83 -1.07 -30.03
CA ILE A 94 7.48 -1.08 -29.52
C ILE A 94 7.01 0.35 -29.24
N LEU A 95 5.80 0.72 -29.69
CA LEU A 95 5.15 1.95 -29.26
C LEU A 95 4.93 1.88 -27.74
N LYS A 96 5.49 2.81 -26.99
CA LYS A 96 5.45 2.88 -25.53
C LYS A 96 4.08 3.38 -25.07
N GLU A 97 3.13 2.47 -24.87
CA GLU A 97 1.78 2.72 -24.34
C GLU A 97 1.66 2.34 -22.85
N ARG A 98 2.53 1.50 -22.35
CA ARG A 98 2.59 0.97 -20.98
C ARG A 98 4.01 0.77 -20.54
N LEU A 99 4.21 0.67 -19.22
CA LEU A 99 5.51 0.37 -18.63
C LEU A 99 5.91 -1.07 -18.90
N TYR A 100 7.20 -1.27 -19.05
CA TYR A 100 7.83 -2.56 -19.21
C TYR A 100 8.43 -3.03 -17.89
N GLY A 101 8.42 -4.32 -17.67
CA GLY A 101 9.13 -4.98 -16.60
C GLY A 101 9.23 -6.49 -16.89
N LEU A 102 9.90 -7.20 -16.02
CA LEU A 102 10.12 -8.63 -16.13
C LEU A 102 8.99 -9.39 -15.45
N THR A 103 8.56 -10.49 -16.04
CA THR A 103 7.71 -11.48 -15.40
C THR A 103 8.52 -12.36 -14.45
N ASN A 104 7.82 -13.14 -13.62
CA ASN A 104 8.46 -14.01 -12.64
C ASN A 104 9.48 -14.99 -13.23
N SER A 105 9.23 -15.52 -14.46
CA SER A 105 10.14 -16.44 -15.16
C SER A 105 11.29 -15.74 -15.89
N GLU A 106 11.21 -14.43 -16.07
CA GLU A 106 12.22 -13.61 -16.77
C GLU A 106 13.24 -13.00 -15.81
N ALA A 107 12.85 -12.79 -14.54
CA ALA A 107 13.68 -12.18 -13.50
C ALA A 107 14.35 -13.23 -12.59
N ASN A 108 15.40 -12.85 -11.85
CA ASN A 108 16.04 -13.72 -10.88
C ASN A 108 15.46 -13.62 -9.47
N HIS A 109 14.67 -12.56 -9.13
CA HIS A 109 14.03 -12.36 -7.83
C HIS A 109 12.50 -12.24 -7.89
N GLY A 110 11.87 -12.46 -9.02
CA GLY A 110 10.42 -12.30 -9.22
C GLY A 110 10.11 -11.26 -10.27
N GLU A 111 8.84 -10.83 -10.36
CA GLU A 111 8.45 -9.75 -11.24
C GLU A 111 9.02 -8.42 -10.76
N ASP A 112 9.45 -7.58 -11.70
CA ASP A 112 9.99 -6.25 -11.40
C ASP A 112 9.85 -5.30 -12.59
N VAL A 113 9.47 -4.04 -12.32
CA VAL A 113 9.39 -2.97 -13.30
C VAL A 113 10.78 -2.46 -13.70
N LYS A 114 11.07 -2.44 -15.00
CA LYS A 114 12.37 -2.00 -15.53
C LYS A 114 12.28 -0.64 -16.22
N GLU A 115 11.59 0.30 -15.58
CA GLU A 115 11.37 1.66 -16.07
C GLU A 115 11.52 2.66 -14.93
N TYR A 116 11.73 3.96 -15.25
CA TYR A 116 11.77 5.02 -14.24
C TYR A 116 10.67 6.04 -14.46
N TYR A 117 9.74 6.08 -13.53
CA TYR A 117 8.64 7.03 -13.45
C TYR A 117 8.44 7.51 -12.00
N PHE A 118 7.80 8.65 -11.80
CA PHE A 118 7.71 9.27 -10.48
C PHE A 118 6.37 9.97 -10.29
N TYR A 119 5.75 9.74 -9.15
CA TYR A 119 4.61 10.47 -8.67
C TYR A 119 5.09 11.71 -7.91
N ILE A 120 5.12 12.86 -8.60
CA ILE A 120 5.76 14.08 -8.09
C ILE A 120 4.84 14.83 -7.14
N ASP A 121 3.56 14.99 -7.52
CA ASP A 121 2.59 15.73 -6.74
C ASP A 121 1.16 15.26 -7.01
N SER A 122 0.28 15.35 -6.00
CA SER A 122 -1.15 15.15 -6.14
C SER A 122 -1.90 15.78 -4.96
N THR A 123 -3.09 16.33 -5.23
CA THR A 123 -4.04 16.74 -4.19
C THR A 123 -5.10 15.64 -3.95
N PRO A 124 -5.74 15.59 -2.78
CA PRO A 124 -6.70 14.52 -2.46
C PRO A 124 -7.96 14.50 -3.34
N THR A 125 -8.37 15.62 -3.92
CA THR A 125 -9.47 15.67 -4.91
C THR A 125 -8.97 15.49 -6.34
N HIS A 126 -7.66 15.26 -6.53
CA HIS A 126 -7.02 15.21 -7.84
C HIS A 126 -7.26 16.49 -8.65
N SER A 127 -7.44 17.63 -7.95
CA SER A 127 -7.56 18.94 -8.58
C SER A 127 -6.26 19.42 -9.22
N TYR A 128 -5.12 18.93 -8.73
CA TYR A 128 -3.79 19.01 -9.32
C TYR A 128 -3.05 17.69 -9.16
N MET A 129 -2.40 17.23 -10.22
CA MET A 129 -1.53 16.05 -10.21
C MET A 129 -0.35 16.28 -11.12
N LYS A 130 0.81 15.66 -10.78
CA LYS A 130 2.03 15.72 -11.58
C LYS A 130 2.76 14.38 -11.58
N TYR A 131 3.06 13.89 -12.78
CA TYR A 131 3.75 12.65 -13.07
C TYR A 131 4.99 12.93 -13.90
N LEU A 132 6.03 12.12 -13.77
CA LEU A 132 7.24 12.18 -14.61
C LEU A 132 7.57 10.78 -15.09
N TYR A 133 7.82 10.63 -16.38
CA TYR A 133 8.40 9.43 -16.98
C TYR A 133 9.72 9.77 -17.67
N LYS A 134 10.73 8.91 -17.53
CA LYS A 134 12.04 9.04 -18.15
C LYS A 134 12.17 8.12 -19.36
N TYR A 135 12.17 8.67 -20.56
CA TYR A 135 12.17 7.91 -21.80
C TYR A 135 13.49 8.06 -22.55
N PRO A 136 14.24 6.98 -22.85
CA PRO A 136 15.52 7.05 -23.53
C PRO A 136 15.38 7.48 -25.00
N HIS A 137 16.45 8.08 -25.55
CA HIS A 137 16.55 8.40 -26.99
C HIS A 137 16.92 7.17 -27.86
N ARG A 138 17.47 6.11 -27.23
CA ARG A 138 17.91 4.89 -27.91
C ARG A 138 16.78 3.85 -27.91
N GLU A 139 17.00 2.79 -28.65
CA GLU A 139 16.19 1.58 -28.61
C GLU A 139 16.13 1.06 -27.17
N PHE A 140 14.92 0.72 -26.71
CA PHE A 140 14.72 0.20 -25.36
C PHE A 140 15.26 -1.24 -25.27
N PRO A 141 16.05 -1.60 -24.26
CA PRO A 141 16.84 -2.84 -24.23
C PRO A 141 16.03 -4.04 -23.70
N TYR A 142 14.85 -4.32 -24.27
CA TYR A 142 13.94 -5.40 -23.81
C TYR A 142 14.62 -6.75 -23.64
N LEU A 143 15.33 -7.20 -24.70
CA LEU A 143 15.96 -8.52 -24.72
C LEU A 143 17.19 -8.60 -23.81
N ASP A 144 18.01 -7.54 -23.74
CA ASP A 144 19.18 -7.48 -22.85
C ASP A 144 18.76 -7.62 -21.37
N LEU A 145 17.66 -6.94 -20.98
CA LEU A 145 17.12 -7.05 -19.64
C LEU A 145 16.66 -8.48 -19.31
N ILE A 146 15.92 -9.13 -20.22
CA ILE A 146 15.45 -10.51 -20.03
C ILE A 146 16.64 -11.47 -19.95
N GLU A 147 17.54 -11.42 -20.94
CA GLU A 147 18.64 -12.40 -21.05
C GLU A 147 19.58 -12.32 -19.86
N ARG A 148 19.93 -11.12 -19.42
CA ARG A 148 20.83 -10.93 -18.29
C ARG A 148 20.22 -11.33 -16.95
N ASN A 149 18.98 -10.95 -16.68
CA ASN A 149 18.32 -11.34 -15.42
C ASN A 149 18.06 -12.85 -15.38
N ARG A 150 17.57 -13.45 -16.46
CA ARG A 150 17.38 -14.91 -16.54
C ARG A 150 18.68 -15.70 -16.35
N GLY A 151 19.82 -15.13 -16.74
CA GLY A 151 21.14 -15.74 -16.58
C GLY A 151 21.74 -15.61 -15.17
N ARG A 152 21.14 -14.79 -14.28
CA ARG A 152 21.61 -14.56 -12.91
C ARG A 152 21.04 -15.57 -11.92
N SER A 153 21.84 -15.89 -10.92
CA SER A 153 21.38 -16.64 -9.75
C SER A 153 20.66 -15.73 -8.75
N ARG A 154 19.95 -16.32 -7.79
CA ARG A 154 19.32 -15.57 -6.70
C ARG A 154 20.31 -14.97 -5.68
N GLU A 155 21.59 -15.22 -5.82
CA GLU A 155 22.63 -14.60 -5.00
C GLU A 155 23.22 -13.33 -5.65
N GLU A 156 22.83 -13.04 -6.89
CA GLU A 156 23.27 -11.88 -7.64
C GLU A 156 22.18 -10.80 -7.65
N PHE A 157 22.59 -9.53 -7.55
CA PHE A 157 21.65 -8.41 -7.70
C PHE A 157 20.96 -8.43 -9.04
N GLU A 158 19.77 -7.88 -9.13
CA GLU A 158 19.06 -7.69 -10.37
C GLU A 158 19.84 -6.79 -11.34
N TYR A 159 19.64 -7.03 -12.65
CA TYR A 159 20.16 -6.16 -13.69
C TYR A 159 19.13 -5.11 -14.05
N GLU A 160 19.45 -3.88 -13.71
CA GLU A 160 18.54 -2.74 -13.81
C GLU A 160 18.67 -1.99 -15.14
N LEU A 161 17.66 -1.22 -15.50
CA LEU A 161 17.69 -0.36 -16.70
C LEU A 161 18.87 0.63 -16.67
N LEU A 162 19.29 1.14 -15.51
CA LEU A 162 20.47 1.99 -15.36
C LEU A 162 21.78 1.24 -15.67
N ASP A 163 21.84 -0.07 -15.42
CA ASP A 163 23.03 -0.88 -15.68
C ASP A 163 23.30 -1.09 -17.17
N THR A 164 22.27 -0.89 -18.00
CA THR A 164 22.41 -0.95 -19.48
C THR A 164 23.18 0.24 -20.05
N GLY A 165 23.40 1.30 -19.28
CA GLY A 165 23.97 2.56 -19.75
C GLY A 165 23.08 3.38 -20.69
N ILE A 166 21.77 3.05 -20.77
CA ILE A 166 20.84 3.70 -21.72
C ILE A 166 20.62 5.18 -21.42
N PHE A 167 20.82 5.60 -20.15
CA PHE A 167 20.73 6.98 -19.70
C PHE A 167 22.08 7.71 -19.64
N ASP A 168 23.14 7.09 -20.14
CA ASP A 168 24.46 7.72 -20.21
C ASP A 168 24.43 8.91 -21.17
N ASP A 169 25.29 9.91 -20.93
CA ASP A 169 25.37 11.17 -21.70
C ASP A 169 24.06 11.97 -21.71
N ASP A 170 23.17 11.74 -20.75
CA ASP A 170 21.87 12.39 -20.59
C ASP A 170 20.95 12.30 -21.81
N ARG A 171 21.14 11.29 -22.69
CA ARG A 171 20.37 11.08 -23.92
C ARG A 171 19.00 10.47 -23.62
N TYR A 172 18.12 11.25 -22.97
CA TYR A 172 16.75 10.88 -22.65
C TYR A 172 15.83 12.08 -22.59
N PHE A 173 14.54 11.81 -22.61
CA PHE A 173 13.47 12.77 -22.37
C PHE A 173 12.96 12.63 -20.93
N ASP A 174 12.76 13.77 -20.24
CA ASP A 174 11.84 13.87 -19.12
C ASP A 174 10.46 14.27 -19.65
N VAL A 175 9.49 13.38 -19.51
CA VAL A 175 8.11 13.62 -19.95
C VAL A 175 7.26 13.88 -18.71
N PHE A 176 6.97 15.15 -18.44
CA PHE A 176 6.07 15.56 -17.38
C PHE A 176 4.63 15.56 -17.87
N VAL A 177 3.74 14.94 -17.10
CA VAL A 177 2.30 15.01 -17.32
C VAL A 177 1.68 15.69 -16.11
N GLU A 178 0.95 16.77 -16.36
CA GLU A 178 0.29 17.51 -15.30
C GLU A 178 -1.21 17.62 -15.61
N TYR A 179 -2.01 17.45 -14.59
CA TYR A 179 -3.45 17.58 -14.64
C TYR A 179 -3.93 18.69 -13.72
N ALA A 180 -4.82 19.57 -14.20
CA ALA A 180 -5.40 20.64 -13.40
C ALA A 180 -6.90 20.74 -13.69
N LYS A 181 -7.75 20.56 -12.67
CA LYS A 181 -9.20 20.64 -12.82
C LYS A 181 -9.68 22.08 -12.82
N ALA A 182 -10.28 22.56 -13.90
CA ALA A 182 -11.05 23.81 -13.91
C ALA A 182 -12.36 23.63 -13.12
N GLY A 183 -12.96 22.44 -13.21
CA GLY A 183 -14.16 22.01 -12.49
C GLY A 183 -14.13 20.48 -12.25
N PRO A 184 -15.13 19.91 -11.57
CA PRO A 184 -15.18 18.46 -11.29
C PRO A 184 -15.09 17.57 -12.52
N GLU A 185 -15.64 18.00 -13.65
CA GLU A 185 -15.71 17.27 -14.92
C GLU A 185 -15.01 18.03 -16.06
N ASP A 186 -14.03 18.84 -15.74
CA ASP A 186 -13.27 19.66 -16.67
C ASP A 186 -11.79 19.64 -16.29
N VAL A 187 -11.01 18.87 -17.03
CA VAL A 187 -9.60 18.55 -16.74
C VAL A 187 -8.70 19.11 -17.84
N LEU A 188 -7.81 20.01 -17.45
CA LEU A 188 -6.74 20.53 -18.29
C LEU A 188 -5.51 19.64 -18.16
N ILE A 189 -4.88 19.31 -19.28
CA ILE A 189 -3.75 18.38 -19.35
C ILE A 189 -2.58 19.11 -20.01
N ARG A 190 -1.44 19.14 -19.33
CA ARG A 190 -0.21 19.75 -19.82
C ARG A 190 0.89 18.70 -19.87
N ILE A 191 1.39 18.42 -21.07
CA ILE A 191 2.49 17.48 -21.28
C ILE A 191 3.72 18.27 -21.69
N THR A 192 4.77 18.23 -20.88
CA THR A 192 6.02 18.93 -21.16
C THR A 192 7.15 17.93 -21.34
N VAL A 193 7.73 17.91 -22.52
CA VAL A 193 8.86 17.05 -22.87
C VAL A 193 10.14 17.89 -22.81
N HIS A 194 11.04 17.54 -21.90
CA HIS A 194 12.40 18.10 -21.83
C HIS A 194 13.38 17.12 -22.44
N ASN A 195 14.17 17.58 -23.40
CA ASN A 195 15.31 16.82 -23.92
C ASN A 195 16.53 17.10 -23.03
N ARG A 196 17.03 16.10 -22.32
CA ARG A 196 18.21 16.23 -21.46
C ARG A 196 19.51 16.09 -22.23
N GLY A 197 19.44 15.47 -23.41
CA GLY A 197 20.59 15.29 -24.30
C GLY A 197 21.09 16.59 -24.94
N PRO A 198 22.35 16.57 -25.42
CA PRO A 198 22.97 17.74 -26.03
C PRO A 198 22.46 18.05 -27.42
N GLU A 199 21.95 17.05 -28.16
CA GLU A 199 21.46 17.21 -29.53
C GLU A 199 19.93 17.35 -29.59
N SER A 200 19.40 17.94 -30.66
CA SER A 200 17.98 17.87 -30.98
C SER A 200 17.54 16.42 -31.16
N ALA A 201 16.42 16.07 -30.63
CA ALA A 201 15.85 14.73 -30.73
C ALA A 201 14.35 14.79 -31.04
N ARG A 202 13.89 13.82 -31.85
CA ARG A 202 12.47 13.70 -32.22
C ARG A 202 11.75 12.77 -31.29
N LEU A 203 10.53 13.14 -30.95
CA LEU A 203 9.61 12.33 -30.17
C LEU A 203 8.22 12.40 -30.81
N ARG A 204 7.60 11.25 -31.06
CA ARG A 204 6.19 11.18 -31.36
C ARG A 204 5.43 11.00 -30.06
N LEU A 205 4.52 11.93 -29.80
CA LEU A 205 3.69 11.94 -28.61
C LEU A 205 2.23 11.72 -29.02
N LEU A 206 1.62 10.68 -28.46
CA LEU A 206 0.25 10.28 -28.73
C LEU A 206 -0.60 10.28 -27.43
N PRO A 207 -1.11 11.43 -27.00
CA PRO A 207 -2.18 11.45 -26.00
C PRO A 207 -3.37 10.63 -26.50
N THR A 208 -3.73 9.60 -25.77
CA THR A 208 -4.69 8.57 -26.20
C THR A 208 -5.90 8.57 -25.29
N LEU A 209 -7.10 8.53 -25.89
CA LEU A 209 -8.39 8.42 -25.23
C LEU A 209 -9.07 7.13 -25.69
N TRP A 210 -9.60 6.31 -24.76
CA TRP A 210 -10.27 5.08 -25.13
C TRP A 210 -11.29 4.65 -24.08
N PHE A 211 -12.25 3.82 -24.52
CA PHE A 211 -13.21 3.16 -23.63
C PHE A 211 -12.70 1.78 -23.21
N ARG A 212 -12.85 1.45 -21.92
CA ARG A 212 -12.67 0.07 -21.44
C ARG A 212 -13.65 -0.82 -22.19
N ASN A 213 -13.12 -1.93 -22.72
CA ASN A 213 -13.92 -2.87 -23.48
C ASN A 213 -14.82 -3.68 -22.53
N THR A 214 -16.15 -3.56 -22.69
CA THR A 214 -17.18 -4.31 -21.98
C THR A 214 -18.07 -5.08 -22.95
N TRP A 215 -18.02 -4.74 -24.24
CA TRP A 215 -18.90 -5.29 -25.27
C TRP A 215 -18.42 -6.62 -25.86
N SER A 216 -17.12 -6.91 -25.85
CA SER A 216 -16.59 -8.15 -26.42
C SER A 216 -16.93 -9.41 -25.62
N TRP A 217 -17.31 -9.27 -24.35
CA TRP A 217 -17.65 -10.38 -23.44
C TRP A 217 -19.13 -10.45 -23.09
N GLY A 218 -19.97 -9.61 -23.71
CA GLY A 218 -21.40 -9.55 -23.43
C GLY A 218 -21.76 -8.97 -22.07
N ASP A 219 -20.85 -8.20 -21.46
CA ASP A 219 -21.12 -7.52 -20.19
C ASP A 219 -22.03 -6.31 -20.39
N ASP A 220 -21.89 -5.60 -21.52
CA ASP A 220 -22.78 -4.53 -21.97
C ASP A 220 -22.75 -4.47 -23.50
N ASP A 221 -23.89 -4.72 -24.14
CA ASP A 221 -24.02 -4.70 -25.60
C ASP A 221 -24.04 -3.27 -26.18
N ARG A 222 -24.11 -2.25 -25.32
CA ARG A 222 -24.15 -0.82 -25.70
C ARG A 222 -22.74 -0.30 -25.94
N LYS A 223 -22.20 -0.55 -27.15
CA LYS A 223 -20.85 -0.13 -27.54
C LYS A 223 -20.74 1.41 -27.54
N PRO A 224 -19.80 2.00 -26.79
CA PRO A 224 -19.54 3.44 -26.83
C PRO A 224 -18.79 3.84 -28.11
N SER A 225 -18.70 5.15 -28.40
CA SER A 225 -18.03 5.63 -29.61
C SER A 225 -17.18 6.88 -29.37
N LEU A 226 -16.08 6.94 -30.09
CA LEU A 226 -15.24 8.13 -30.29
C LEU A 226 -15.32 8.53 -31.77
N ARG A 227 -15.39 9.84 -32.04
CA ARG A 227 -15.37 10.37 -33.41
C ARG A 227 -14.68 11.73 -33.48
N GLU A 228 -14.17 12.08 -34.64
CA GLU A 228 -13.66 13.44 -34.89
C GLU A 228 -14.79 14.45 -34.78
N ALA A 229 -14.57 15.54 -34.06
CA ALA A 229 -15.53 16.65 -33.88
C ALA A 229 -15.03 17.98 -34.44
N GLY A 230 -14.17 17.92 -35.44
CA GLY A 230 -13.46 19.03 -36.05
C GLY A 230 -11.96 18.97 -35.78
N PRO A 231 -11.19 19.91 -36.36
CA PRO A 231 -9.73 19.93 -36.25
C PRO A 231 -9.27 19.91 -34.79
N GLY A 232 -8.53 18.86 -34.41
CA GLY A 232 -8.00 18.69 -33.04
C GLY A 232 -9.03 18.45 -31.94
N ALA A 233 -10.24 17.96 -32.27
CA ALA A 233 -11.27 17.63 -31.28
C ALA A 233 -11.81 16.21 -31.45
N ILE A 234 -11.86 15.47 -30.36
CA ILE A 234 -12.46 14.12 -30.27
C ILE A 234 -13.73 14.20 -29.42
N TYR A 235 -14.82 13.67 -29.94
CA TYR A 235 -16.09 13.56 -29.25
C TYR A 235 -16.30 12.12 -28.77
N ALA A 236 -16.57 11.96 -27.50
CA ALA A 236 -16.76 10.70 -26.82
C ALA A 236 -18.19 10.55 -26.33
N ILE A 237 -18.84 9.44 -26.64
CA ILE A 237 -20.22 9.12 -26.22
C ILE A 237 -20.21 7.76 -25.52
N HIS A 238 -20.67 7.75 -24.26
CA HIS A 238 -20.84 6.52 -23.48
C HIS A 238 -22.26 6.46 -22.90
N PRO A 239 -22.91 5.29 -22.89
CA PRO A 239 -24.30 5.15 -22.43
C PRO A 239 -24.56 5.64 -20.99
N GLU A 240 -23.57 5.49 -20.10
CA GLU A 240 -23.69 5.87 -18.67
C GLU A 240 -22.89 7.12 -18.31
N LEU A 241 -21.71 7.32 -18.90
CA LEU A 241 -20.86 8.50 -18.62
C LEU A 241 -21.42 9.76 -19.29
N GLY A 242 -22.20 9.59 -20.37
CA GLY A 242 -22.67 10.70 -21.19
C GLY A 242 -21.66 11.15 -22.24
N GLU A 243 -21.68 12.42 -22.57
CA GLU A 243 -20.88 13.03 -23.63
C GLU A 243 -19.69 13.78 -23.07
N CYS A 244 -18.49 13.52 -23.62
CA CYS A 244 -17.26 14.21 -23.30
C CYS A 244 -16.57 14.70 -24.59
N ARG A 245 -15.69 15.69 -24.45
CA ARG A 245 -14.84 16.19 -25.55
C ARG A 245 -13.40 16.31 -25.09
N LEU A 246 -12.48 15.81 -25.92
CA LEU A 246 -11.04 16.07 -25.77
C LEU A 246 -10.62 17.08 -26.84
N TYR A 247 -10.17 18.25 -26.41
CA TYR A 247 -9.58 19.28 -27.27
C TYR A 247 -8.06 19.12 -27.25
N CYS A 248 -7.43 19.20 -28.43
CA CYS A 248 -6.00 19.03 -28.66
C CYS A 248 -5.44 20.29 -29.31
N ASP A 249 -4.57 21.03 -28.63
CA ASP A 249 -3.97 22.28 -29.11
C ASP A 249 -3.10 22.04 -30.35
N GLY A 250 -3.15 22.95 -31.31
CA GLY A 250 -2.38 22.87 -32.55
C GLY A 250 -2.99 21.97 -33.64
N ALA A 251 -4.20 21.45 -33.43
CA ALA A 251 -4.93 20.58 -34.37
C ALA A 251 -4.06 19.47 -35.00
N PRO A 252 -3.53 18.54 -34.17
CA PRO A 252 -2.72 17.42 -34.64
C PRO A 252 -3.53 16.46 -35.50
N GLU A 253 -2.84 15.54 -36.18
CA GLU A 253 -3.49 14.39 -36.83
C GLU A 253 -4.20 13.55 -35.78
N LEU A 254 -5.46 13.19 -36.04
CA LEU A 254 -6.25 12.31 -35.15
C LEU A 254 -6.31 10.91 -35.76
N LEU A 255 -5.94 9.90 -34.94
CA LEU A 255 -5.94 8.49 -35.29
C LEU A 255 -7.08 7.78 -34.55
N PHE A 256 -7.76 6.85 -35.19
CA PHE A 256 -8.87 6.10 -34.61
C PHE A 256 -8.74 4.60 -34.87
N THR A 257 -9.16 3.80 -33.90
CA THR A 257 -9.23 2.34 -33.96
C THR A 257 -10.22 1.81 -32.93
N GLU A 258 -10.33 0.49 -32.81
CA GLU A 258 -11.11 -0.18 -31.78
C GLU A 258 -10.21 -0.65 -30.62
N ASN A 259 -10.70 -0.56 -29.38
CA ASN A 259 -10.09 -1.24 -28.24
C ASN A 259 -10.55 -2.71 -28.21
N GLU A 260 -10.23 -3.45 -29.27
CA GLU A 260 -10.54 -4.87 -29.45
C GLU A 260 -9.28 -5.66 -29.77
N SER A 261 -9.23 -6.93 -29.34
CA SER A 261 -8.07 -7.78 -29.54
C SER A 261 -7.77 -8.01 -31.02
N ASN A 262 -6.48 -7.97 -31.39
CA ASN A 262 -6.00 -8.43 -32.69
C ASN A 262 -5.93 -9.97 -32.68
N THR A 263 -7.08 -10.61 -32.92
CA THR A 263 -7.22 -12.07 -32.90
C THR A 263 -6.40 -12.75 -33.99
N GLN A 264 -6.19 -12.08 -35.14
CA GLN A 264 -5.36 -12.58 -36.22
C GLN A 264 -3.90 -12.71 -35.78
N ARG A 265 -3.36 -11.69 -35.07
CA ARG A 265 -1.99 -11.71 -34.56
C ARG A 265 -1.80 -12.69 -33.41
N LEU A 266 -2.76 -12.72 -32.48
CA LEU A 266 -2.65 -13.51 -31.24
C LEU A 266 -2.93 -14.99 -31.45
N TRP A 267 -3.93 -15.33 -32.27
CA TRP A 267 -4.46 -16.68 -32.35
C TRP A 267 -4.68 -17.19 -33.78
N GLY A 268 -4.30 -16.41 -34.81
CA GLY A 268 -4.50 -16.77 -36.23
C GLY A 268 -5.97 -16.77 -36.69
N GLN A 269 -6.86 -16.15 -35.90
CA GLN A 269 -8.28 -16.05 -36.22
C GLN A 269 -8.60 -14.69 -36.85
N PRO A 270 -9.58 -14.61 -37.79
CA PRO A 270 -9.96 -13.32 -38.36
C PRO A 270 -10.38 -12.30 -37.28
N ASN A 271 -9.97 -11.04 -37.45
CA ASN A 271 -10.43 -9.94 -36.60
C ASN A 271 -11.92 -9.62 -36.89
N VAL A 272 -12.66 -9.18 -35.86
CA VAL A 272 -14.03 -8.68 -35.99
C VAL A 272 -14.07 -7.36 -36.76
N SER A 273 -13.09 -6.50 -36.50
CA SER A 273 -12.86 -5.24 -37.20
C SER A 273 -11.46 -5.25 -37.84
N PRO A 274 -11.23 -4.62 -38.99
CA PRO A 274 -9.88 -4.43 -39.52
C PRO A 274 -9.04 -3.49 -38.62
N TYR A 275 -9.67 -2.69 -37.79
CA TYR A 275 -9.02 -1.74 -36.87
C TYR A 275 -9.07 -2.31 -35.46
N VAL A 276 -7.90 -2.60 -34.88
CA VAL A 276 -7.75 -3.32 -33.60
C VAL A 276 -6.83 -2.59 -32.64
N LYS A 277 -6.73 -3.07 -31.39
CA LYS A 277 -6.05 -2.37 -30.29
C LYS A 277 -4.65 -1.86 -30.65
N ASP A 278 -3.85 -2.63 -31.40
CA ASP A 278 -2.46 -2.33 -31.77
C ASP A 278 -2.31 -1.53 -33.08
N ALA A 279 -3.37 -0.99 -33.61
CA ALA A 279 -3.36 -0.21 -34.85
C ALA A 279 -2.39 0.98 -34.81
N PHE A 280 -2.31 1.67 -33.69
CA PHE A 280 -1.39 2.82 -33.55
C PHE A 280 0.08 2.38 -33.62
N HIS A 281 0.42 1.22 -33.06
CA HIS A 281 1.75 0.64 -33.24
C HIS A 281 2.01 0.32 -34.72
N ALA A 282 1.07 -0.33 -35.41
CA ALA A 282 1.20 -0.67 -36.82
C ALA A 282 1.36 0.58 -37.69
N TYR A 283 0.58 1.64 -37.40
CA TYR A 283 0.65 2.91 -38.13
C TYR A 283 1.96 3.66 -37.87
N ILE A 284 2.35 3.85 -36.59
CA ILE A 284 3.46 4.71 -36.19
C ILE A 284 4.82 4.03 -36.39
N VAL A 285 4.95 2.77 -35.93
CA VAL A 285 6.23 2.04 -35.90
C VAL A 285 6.46 1.28 -37.20
N ALA A 286 5.42 0.60 -37.73
CA ALA A 286 5.54 -0.19 -38.94
C ALA A 286 5.14 0.56 -40.22
N GLY A 287 4.63 1.79 -40.14
CA GLY A 287 4.28 2.62 -41.31
C GLY A 287 3.05 2.15 -42.09
N GLN A 288 2.18 1.33 -41.51
CA GLN A 288 1.00 0.76 -42.14
C GLN A 288 -0.17 1.75 -42.08
N GLY A 289 -0.31 2.57 -43.11
CA GLY A 289 -1.32 3.63 -43.16
C GLY A 289 -2.77 3.16 -43.05
N GLU A 290 -3.03 1.93 -43.53
CA GLU A 290 -4.36 1.29 -43.53
C GLU A 290 -4.75 0.70 -42.17
N ALA A 291 -3.88 0.68 -41.17
CA ALA A 291 -4.15 0.11 -39.86
C ALA A 291 -5.17 0.93 -39.05
N VAL A 292 -5.29 2.23 -39.30
CA VAL A 292 -6.19 3.13 -38.61
C VAL A 292 -7.45 3.44 -39.43
N ASN A 293 -8.57 3.69 -38.74
CA ASN A 293 -9.85 3.92 -39.40
C ASN A 293 -9.89 5.26 -40.14
N PRO A 294 -10.03 5.28 -41.50
CA PRO A 294 -10.11 6.50 -42.29
C PRO A 294 -11.40 7.31 -42.05
N GLU A 295 -12.47 6.67 -41.58
CA GLU A 295 -13.73 7.32 -41.24
C GLU A 295 -13.67 8.15 -39.95
N LYS A 296 -12.52 8.09 -39.25
CA LYS A 296 -12.27 8.84 -38.02
C LYS A 296 -13.28 8.55 -36.92
N GLU A 297 -13.54 7.29 -36.70
CA GLU A 297 -14.40 6.78 -35.61
C GLU A 297 -13.87 5.46 -35.05
N GLY A 298 -14.25 5.13 -33.80
CA GLY A 298 -13.86 3.90 -33.11
C GLY A 298 -14.11 3.97 -31.61
N THR A 299 -13.44 3.13 -30.86
CA THR A 299 -13.47 3.12 -29.37
C THR A 299 -12.13 3.49 -28.73
N LYS A 300 -11.10 3.71 -29.55
CA LYS A 300 -9.78 4.21 -29.15
C LYS A 300 -9.31 5.27 -30.15
N ALA A 301 -8.87 6.42 -29.65
CA ALA A 301 -8.40 7.54 -30.48
C ALA A 301 -7.13 8.16 -29.89
N ALA A 302 -6.25 8.66 -30.74
CA ALA A 302 -5.03 9.35 -30.31
C ALA A 302 -4.81 10.64 -31.12
N ALA A 303 -4.25 11.65 -30.47
CA ALA A 303 -3.75 12.86 -31.10
C ALA A 303 -2.25 12.70 -31.36
N HIS A 304 -1.84 12.65 -32.63
CA HIS A 304 -0.48 12.36 -33.04
C HIS A 304 0.33 13.67 -33.22
N TYR A 305 1.21 13.96 -32.30
CA TYR A 305 2.17 15.07 -32.37
C TYR A 305 3.56 14.58 -32.73
N VAL A 306 4.22 15.26 -33.66
CA VAL A 306 5.63 15.06 -34.00
C VAL A 306 6.42 16.24 -33.42
N LEU A 307 7.19 15.96 -32.37
CA LEU A 307 7.95 16.97 -31.64
C LEU A 307 9.43 16.89 -32.00
N GLU A 308 10.01 17.99 -32.47
CA GLU A 308 11.46 18.19 -32.55
C GLU A 308 11.87 18.98 -31.31
N VAL A 309 12.54 18.33 -30.35
CA VAL A 309 12.92 18.96 -29.07
C VAL A 309 14.41 19.30 -29.09
N PRO A 310 14.79 20.59 -29.07
CA PRO A 310 16.20 21.00 -29.06
C PRO A 310 16.98 20.43 -27.90
N GLY A 311 18.28 20.18 -28.07
CA GLY A 311 19.16 19.74 -26.97
C GLY A 311 19.10 20.71 -25.80
N GLY A 312 18.87 20.16 -24.56
CA GLY A 312 18.66 20.98 -23.36
C GLY A 312 17.36 21.81 -23.35
N GLY A 313 16.51 21.73 -24.40
CA GLY A 313 15.26 22.46 -24.53
C GLY A 313 14.02 21.67 -24.12
N SER A 314 12.85 22.29 -24.33
CA SER A 314 11.56 21.64 -24.06
C SER A 314 10.47 22.04 -25.07
N LYS A 315 9.45 21.18 -25.15
CA LYS A 315 8.19 21.42 -25.87
C LYS A 315 7.02 21.08 -24.97
N THR A 316 5.93 21.87 -25.10
CA THR A 316 4.71 21.66 -24.31
C THR A 316 3.52 21.46 -25.23
N VAL A 317 2.70 20.45 -24.92
CA VAL A 317 1.42 20.16 -25.56
C VAL A 317 0.32 20.38 -24.53
N ARG A 318 -0.79 20.98 -24.92
CA ARG A 318 -1.94 21.26 -24.07
C ARG A 318 -3.17 20.52 -24.59
N LEU A 319 -3.92 19.93 -23.67
CA LEU A 319 -5.20 19.29 -23.98
C LEU A 319 -6.22 19.65 -22.89
N ARG A 320 -7.49 19.46 -23.21
CA ARG A 320 -8.60 19.65 -22.26
C ARG A 320 -9.65 18.59 -22.47
N LEU A 321 -9.93 17.81 -21.42
CA LEU A 321 -11.02 16.84 -21.39
C LEU A 321 -12.17 17.42 -20.57
N SER A 322 -13.35 17.57 -21.18
CA SER A 322 -14.52 18.13 -20.49
C SER A 322 -15.80 17.39 -20.84
N ALA A 323 -16.68 17.21 -19.84
CA ALA A 323 -18.04 16.73 -20.10
C ALA A 323 -18.88 17.81 -20.82
N ALA A 324 -19.76 17.40 -21.70
CA ALA A 324 -20.62 18.32 -22.44
C ALA A 324 -21.60 19.11 -21.53
N SER A 325 -21.93 18.55 -20.37
CA SER A 325 -22.74 19.18 -19.33
C SER A 325 -21.99 20.25 -18.50
N SER A 326 -20.65 20.28 -18.59
CA SER A 326 -19.85 21.26 -17.87
C SER A 326 -20.03 22.65 -18.53
N ASN A 327 -20.00 23.72 -17.71
CA ASN A 327 -19.92 25.12 -18.22
C ASN A 327 -18.53 25.41 -18.81
N ALA A 328 -18.00 24.43 -19.57
CA ALA A 328 -16.70 24.53 -20.21
C ALA A 328 -16.67 25.73 -21.18
N ALA A 329 -15.48 26.27 -21.40
CA ALA A 329 -15.27 27.32 -22.38
C ALA A 329 -15.83 26.94 -23.76
N PRO A 330 -16.36 27.89 -24.52
CA PRO A 330 -16.82 27.64 -25.86
C PRO A 330 -15.74 26.91 -26.68
N ALA A 331 -16.16 26.10 -27.64
CA ALA A 331 -15.24 25.34 -28.50
C ALA A 331 -14.19 26.25 -29.19
N ASP A 332 -14.56 27.52 -29.47
CA ASP A 332 -13.70 28.52 -30.09
C ASP A 332 -12.60 29.05 -29.13
N ASP A 333 -12.70 28.80 -27.82
CA ASP A 333 -11.69 29.22 -26.82
C ASP A 333 -11.40 28.10 -25.78
N ALA A 334 -11.25 26.88 -26.25
CA ALA A 334 -11.03 25.70 -25.36
C ALA A 334 -9.80 25.85 -24.43
N PHE A 335 -8.81 26.68 -24.81
CA PHE A 335 -7.58 26.91 -24.04
C PHE A 335 -7.53 28.29 -23.36
N GLY A 336 -8.63 29.04 -23.39
CA GLY A 336 -8.75 30.30 -22.66
C GLY A 336 -8.56 30.10 -21.15
N GLY A 337 -7.69 30.95 -20.55
CA GLY A 337 -7.42 30.85 -19.10
C GLY A 337 -6.61 29.61 -18.64
N PHE A 338 -6.12 28.77 -19.55
CA PHE A 338 -5.40 27.52 -19.28
C PHE A 338 -4.30 27.67 -18.21
N GLU A 339 -3.35 28.58 -18.44
CA GLU A 339 -2.25 28.82 -17.50
C GLU A 339 -2.72 29.43 -16.17
N GLY A 340 -3.85 30.13 -16.17
CA GLY A 340 -4.49 30.66 -14.96
C GLY A 340 -5.00 29.54 -14.05
N VAL A 341 -5.66 28.54 -14.64
CA VAL A 341 -6.13 27.36 -13.90
C VAL A 341 -4.95 26.60 -13.31
N PHE A 342 -3.90 26.31 -14.09
CA PHE A 342 -2.70 25.63 -13.58
C PHE A 342 -2.07 26.37 -12.41
N ARG A 343 -1.85 27.68 -12.53
CA ARG A 343 -1.30 28.48 -11.43
C ARG A 343 -2.17 28.43 -10.18
N SER A 344 -3.50 28.48 -10.36
CA SER A 344 -4.43 28.38 -9.23
C SER A 344 -4.33 27.01 -8.55
N ARG A 345 -4.32 25.91 -9.31
CA ARG A 345 -4.30 24.54 -8.75
C ARG A 345 -2.97 24.21 -8.08
N ILE A 346 -1.85 24.64 -8.65
CA ILE A 346 -0.52 24.54 -8.03
C ILE A 346 -0.51 25.32 -6.71
N GLY A 347 -1.02 26.55 -6.70
CA GLY A 347 -1.12 27.37 -5.50
C GLY A 347 -2.02 26.76 -4.42
N ASP A 348 -3.16 26.17 -4.83
CA ASP A 348 -4.07 25.42 -3.91
C ASP A 348 -3.36 24.20 -3.29
N ALA A 349 -2.57 23.45 -4.08
CA ALA A 349 -1.78 22.32 -3.62
C ALA A 349 -0.70 22.76 -2.61
N ASP A 350 0.05 23.82 -2.95
CA ASP A 350 1.10 24.38 -2.08
C ASP A 350 0.51 24.87 -0.75
N GLU A 351 -0.63 25.56 -0.79
CA GLU A 351 -1.33 26.02 0.43
C GLU A 351 -1.79 24.82 1.30
N PHE A 352 -2.34 23.78 0.65
CA PHE A 352 -2.79 22.56 1.35
C PHE A 352 -1.63 21.85 2.04
N TYR A 353 -0.57 21.51 1.31
CA TYR A 353 0.60 20.82 1.87
C TYR A 353 1.33 21.66 2.93
N LYS A 354 1.46 22.96 2.72
CA LYS A 354 2.01 23.86 3.74
C LYS A 354 1.21 23.78 5.05
N ARG A 355 -0.10 23.58 4.96
CA ARG A 355 -0.98 23.55 6.13
C ARG A 355 -0.95 22.23 6.86
N ILE A 356 -0.89 21.10 6.16
CA ILE A 356 -0.88 19.77 6.80
C ILE A 356 0.51 19.38 7.30
N THR A 357 1.58 19.90 6.72
CA THR A 357 2.96 19.54 7.07
C THR A 357 3.40 20.24 8.37
N PRO A 358 4.02 19.54 9.34
CA PRO A 358 4.54 20.14 10.56
C PRO A 358 5.59 21.24 10.29
N ASN A 359 5.50 22.34 11.03
CA ASN A 359 6.44 23.44 10.88
C ASN A 359 7.87 23.09 11.31
N ALA A 360 8.04 22.12 12.18
CA ALA A 360 9.36 21.67 12.67
C ALA A 360 10.21 20.93 11.62
N LEU A 361 9.57 20.42 10.55
CA LEU A 361 10.29 19.67 9.51
C LEU A 361 11.22 20.57 8.70
N SER A 362 12.42 20.07 8.41
CA SER A 362 13.37 20.64 7.45
C SER A 362 12.80 20.64 6.02
N GLU A 363 13.44 21.35 5.11
CA GLU A 363 13.01 21.38 3.69
C GLU A 363 13.04 19.98 3.04
N ASP A 364 14.06 19.19 3.35
CA ASP A 364 14.19 17.84 2.80
C ASP A 364 13.13 16.88 3.37
N GLU A 365 12.84 16.93 4.68
CA GLU A 365 11.75 16.18 5.29
C GLU A 365 10.40 16.57 4.72
N ARG A 366 10.15 17.85 4.47
CA ARG A 366 8.90 18.33 3.80
C ARG A 366 8.77 17.78 2.39
N ARG A 367 9.88 17.68 1.65
CA ARG A 367 9.90 17.07 0.32
C ARG A 367 9.53 15.60 0.37
N VAL A 368 10.17 14.82 1.26
CA VAL A 368 9.85 13.40 1.47
C VAL A 368 8.39 13.23 1.88
N HIS A 369 7.91 14.01 2.85
CA HIS A 369 6.53 13.97 3.31
C HIS A 369 5.52 14.22 2.19
N ARG A 370 5.74 15.27 1.37
CA ARG A 370 4.83 15.61 0.24
C ARG A 370 4.86 14.55 -0.86
N GLN A 371 6.04 14.07 -1.27
CA GLN A 371 6.14 13.05 -2.33
C GLN A 371 5.56 11.70 -1.86
N ALA A 372 5.77 11.30 -0.60
CA ALA A 372 5.16 10.09 -0.06
C ALA A 372 3.62 10.17 -0.11
N LEU A 373 3.02 11.27 0.34
CA LEU A 373 1.57 11.45 0.32
C LEU A 373 1.01 11.60 -1.12
N ALA A 374 1.74 12.28 -2.00
CA ALA A 374 1.37 12.38 -3.41
C ALA A 374 1.36 11.00 -4.08
N GLY A 375 2.38 10.18 -3.83
CA GLY A 375 2.45 8.81 -4.32
C GLY A 375 1.29 7.95 -3.81
N MET A 376 0.92 8.07 -2.53
CA MET A 376 -0.27 7.41 -1.97
C MET A 376 -1.57 7.80 -2.71
N LEU A 377 -1.69 9.05 -3.14
CA LEU A 377 -2.84 9.54 -3.90
C LEU A 377 -2.82 9.04 -5.36
N TRP A 378 -1.63 8.91 -5.97
CA TRP A 378 -1.45 8.33 -7.30
C TRP A 378 -1.69 6.82 -7.33
N SER A 379 -1.42 6.11 -6.25
CA SER A 379 -1.55 4.64 -6.16
C SER A 379 -2.99 4.17 -5.97
N LYS A 380 -3.99 5.04 -6.15
CA LYS A 380 -5.41 4.65 -6.27
C LYS A 380 -5.66 4.03 -7.64
N GLN A 381 -6.44 2.93 -7.67
CA GLN A 381 -6.80 2.24 -8.90
C GLN A 381 -8.23 1.74 -8.83
N TYR A 382 -8.97 1.89 -9.94
CA TYR A 382 -10.22 1.14 -10.10
C TYR A 382 -9.88 -0.33 -10.34
N TYR A 383 -10.38 -1.21 -9.48
CA TYR A 383 -10.18 -2.64 -9.57
C TYR A 383 -11.52 -3.33 -9.80
N TYR A 384 -11.61 -4.08 -10.92
CA TYR A 384 -12.82 -4.81 -11.30
C TYR A 384 -12.49 -6.30 -11.43
N PHE A 385 -13.22 -7.13 -10.67
CA PHE A 385 -13.18 -8.58 -10.79
C PHE A 385 -14.50 -9.16 -10.30
N ASP A 386 -15.14 -10.00 -11.13
CA ASP A 386 -16.42 -10.65 -10.87
C ASP A 386 -16.20 -12.16 -10.84
N LEU A 387 -16.11 -12.73 -9.64
CA LEU A 387 -15.80 -14.15 -9.44
C LEU A 387 -16.95 -15.05 -9.95
N GLU A 388 -18.20 -14.63 -9.86
CA GLU A 388 -19.33 -15.41 -10.37
C GLU A 388 -19.23 -15.60 -11.89
N LYS A 389 -18.91 -14.54 -12.62
CA LYS A 389 -18.69 -14.62 -14.07
C LYS A 389 -17.51 -15.52 -14.41
N TRP A 390 -16.38 -15.32 -13.72
CA TRP A 390 -15.18 -16.13 -13.93
C TRP A 390 -15.46 -17.62 -13.72
N LEU A 391 -16.12 -17.99 -12.60
CA LEU A 391 -16.47 -19.37 -12.30
C LEU A 391 -17.45 -19.95 -13.32
N SER A 392 -18.41 -19.15 -13.80
CA SER A 392 -19.38 -19.58 -14.82
C SER A 392 -18.69 -19.92 -16.13
N GLU A 393 -17.76 -19.09 -16.59
CA GLU A 393 -16.98 -19.30 -17.81
C GLU A 393 -16.05 -20.50 -17.71
N HIS A 394 -15.50 -20.76 -16.52
CA HIS A 394 -14.69 -21.93 -16.23
C HIS A 394 -15.51 -23.20 -15.92
N LYS A 395 -16.84 -23.14 -16.09
CA LYS A 395 -17.78 -24.25 -15.81
C LYS A 395 -17.70 -24.78 -14.37
N SER A 396 -17.47 -23.85 -13.43
CA SER A 396 -17.21 -24.13 -12.02
C SER A 396 -18.20 -23.41 -11.09
N ASN A 397 -19.24 -22.77 -11.65
CA ASN A 397 -20.26 -22.12 -10.85
C ASN A 397 -21.00 -23.16 -9.99
N PRO A 398 -20.99 -23.04 -8.64
CA PRO A 398 -21.58 -24.03 -7.74
C PRO A 398 -23.11 -24.16 -7.87
N LEU A 399 -23.77 -23.21 -8.52
CA LEU A 399 -25.21 -23.27 -8.82
C LEU A 399 -25.56 -24.13 -10.05
N LEU A 400 -24.55 -24.59 -10.81
CA LEU A 400 -24.75 -25.41 -12.00
C LEU A 400 -24.42 -26.88 -11.73
N GLU A 401 -25.33 -27.81 -12.09
CA GLU A 401 -25.17 -29.26 -11.86
C GLU A 401 -23.92 -29.89 -12.52
N SER A 402 -23.39 -29.27 -13.55
CA SER A 402 -22.23 -29.75 -14.30
C SER A 402 -20.91 -29.10 -13.86
N GLY A 403 -20.88 -28.49 -12.70
CA GLY A 403 -19.71 -27.73 -12.21
C GLY A 403 -18.44 -28.55 -12.10
N ARG A 404 -17.34 -28.04 -12.64
CA ARG A 404 -15.99 -28.56 -12.41
C ARG A 404 -15.66 -28.39 -10.93
N GLN A 405 -15.29 -29.46 -10.26
CA GLN A 405 -14.90 -29.41 -8.84
C GLN A 405 -13.41 -29.09 -8.67
N GLY A 406 -13.06 -28.51 -7.52
CA GLY A 406 -11.67 -28.22 -7.16
C GLY A 406 -11.05 -26.97 -7.78
N VAL A 407 -11.91 -26.07 -8.29
CA VAL A 407 -11.47 -24.74 -8.73
C VAL A 407 -11.30 -23.85 -7.50
N ARG A 408 -10.26 -23.03 -7.46
CA ARG A 408 -10.01 -22.11 -6.35
C ARG A 408 -11.15 -21.12 -6.14
N ASN A 409 -11.34 -20.70 -4.90
CA ASN A 409 -12.30 -19.68 -4.48
C ASN A 409 -13.78 -20.00 -4.77
N ALA A 410 -14.11 -21.24 -5.14
CA ALA A 410 -15.48 -21.65 -5.45
C ALA A 410 -16.43 -21.63 -4.23
N GLU A 411 -15.90 -21.59 -3.01
CA GLU A 411 -16.70 -21.52 -1.78
C GLU A 411 -17.39 -20.17 -1.57
N TRP A 412 -16.96 -19.11 -2.26
CA TRP A 412 -17.58 -17.79 -2.18
C TRP A 412 -17.70 -17.15 -3.58
N PHE A 413 -18.60 -17.70 -4.39
CA PHE A 413 -18.73 -17.35 -5.80
C PHE A 413 -19.28 -15.93 -6.08
N HIS A 414 -19.89 -15.26 -5.13
CA HIS A 414 -20.47 -13.91 -5.32
C HIS A 414 -19.58 -12.77 -4.87
N MET A 415 -18.26 -12.98 -4.81
CA MET A 415 -17.30 -11.88 -4.63
C MET A 415 -17.32 -10.99 -5.88
N LEU A 416 -17.45 -9.68 -5.66
CA LEU A 416 -17.40 -8.66 -6.70
C LEU A 416 -16.59 -7.47 -6.25
N ASN A 417 -15.47 -7.24 -6.90
CA ASN A 417 -14.67 -6.05 -6.72
C ASN A 417 -15.00 -5.06 -7.85
N ALA A 418 -15.39 -3.84 -7.53
CA ALA A 418 -15.77 -2.82 -8.52
C ALA A 418 -15.63 -1.39 -7.94
N ASP A 419 -14.57 -1.16 -7.20
CA ASP A 419 -14.31 0.09 -6.46
C ASP A 419 -12.91 0.65 -6.76
N VAL A 420 -12.71 1.93 -6.43
CA VAL A 420 -11.38 2.54 -6.41
C VAL A 420 -10.68 2.14 -5.12
N ILE A 421 -9.55 1.47 -5.25
CA ILE A 421 -8.80 0.87 -4.15
C ILE A 421 -7.40 1.48 -4.07
N SER A 422 -6.87 1.64 -2.85
CA SER A 422 -5.47 1.99 -2.62
C SER A 422 -4.60 0.74 -2.82
N MET A 423 -3.77 0.74 -3.85
CA MET A 423 -2.92 -0.41 -4.20
C MET A 423 -1.63 -0.46 -3.38
N PRO A 424 -1.10 -1.65 -3.12
CA PRO A 424 0.26 -1.80 -2.58
C PRO A 424 1.30 -1.16 -3.51
N ASP A 425 1.26 -1.49 -4.78
CA ASP A 425 2.00 -0.89 -5.89
C ASP A 425 1.15 -1.00 -7.16
N LYS A 426 1.28 -0.07 -8.11
CA LYS A 426 0.44 -0.07 -9.34
C LYS A 426 1.01 -0.90 -10.49
N TRP A 427 2.22 -1.40 -10.35
CA TRP A 427 2.85 -2.25 -11.35
C TRP A 427 3.06 -3.68 -10.87
N GLU A 428 3.71 -3.88 -9.71
CA GLU A 428 4.03 -5.21 -9.19
C GLU A 428 2.86 -5.85 -8.46
N TYR A 429 2.10 -5.06 -7.68
CA TYR A 429 0.95 -5.51 -6.90
C TYR A 429 -0.32 -4.68 -7.17
N PRO A 430 -0.81 -4.62 -8.44
CA PRO A 430 -1.96 -3.79 -8.82
C PRO A 430 -3.32 -4.45 -8.48
N TRP A 431 -3.45 -4.94 -7.25
CA TRP A 431 -4.66 -5.51 -6.64
C TRP A 431 -4.74 -5.14 -5.18
N TYR A 432 -5.86 -5.42 -4.50
CA TYR A 432 -5.92 -5.16 -3.07
C TYR A 432 -5.13 -6.20 -2.27
N ALA A 433 -4.48 -5.76 -1.18
CA ALA A 433 -3.94 -6.60 -0.15
C ALA A 433 -4.44 -6.08 1.19
N ALA A 434 -5.12 -6.92 1.98
CA ALA A 434 -5.94 -6.45 3.09
C ALA A 434 -5.14 -5.75 4.20
N TRP A 435 -3.98 -6.26 4.60
CA TRP A 435 -3.21 -5.63 5.64
C TRP A 435 -2.41 -4.42 5.15
N ASP A 436 -1.92 -4.45 3.91
CA ASP A 436 -1.34 -3.28 3.24
C ASP A 436 -2.34 -2.12 3.22
N LEU A 437 -3.57 -2.39 2.76
CA LEU A 437 -4.64 -1.42 2.72
C LEU A 437 -4.89 -0.78 4.09
N ALA A 438 -4.90 -1.58 5.16
CA ALA A 438 -5.07 -1.07 6.52
C ALA A 438 -3.95 -0.10 6.91
N PHE A 439 -2.69 -0.38 6.56
CA PHE A 439 -1.57 0.55 6.77
C PHE A 439 -1.67 1.79 5.87
N HIS A 440 -2.08 1.63 4.61
CA HIS A 440 -2.27 2.76 3.70
C HIS A 440 -3.23 3.80 4.27
N THR A 441 -4.34 3.35 4.89
CA THR A 441 -5.36 4.23 5.43
C THR A 441 -4.83 5.17 6.51
N ILE A 442 -3.80 4.77 7.25
CA ILE A 442 -3.16 5.57 8.29
C ILE A 442 -2.49 6.82 7.69
N SER A 443 -1.72 6.65 6.60
CA SER A 443 -1.08 7.75 5.90
C SER A 443 -2.08 8.55 5.06
N LEU A 444 -3.01 7.89 4.39
CA LEU A 444 -4.08 8.54 3.61
C LEU A 444 -4.96 9.45 4.48
N ALA A 445 -5.17 9.11 5.76
CA ALA A 445 -5.92 9.95 6.68
C ALA A 445 -5.30 11.35 6.89
N LEU A 446 -4.00 11.53 6.62
CA LEU A 446 -3.35 12.84 6.66
C LEU A 446 -3.83 13.77 5.54
N VAL A 447 -4.31 13.23 4.42
CA VAL A 447 -4.70 14.00 3.21
C VAL A 447 -6.13 13.75 2.77
N ASP A 448 -6.65 12.52 2.84
CA ASP A 448 -8.00 12.14 2.37
C ASP A 448 -8.68 11.20 3.39
N PHE A 449 -9.19 11.79 4.43
CA PHE A 449 -9.78 11.07 5.56
C PHE A 449 -11.00 10.23 5.16
N ASP A 450 -11.86 10.79 4.30
CA ASP A 450 -13.09 10.12 3.88
C ASP A 450 -12.76 8.88 3.03
N PHE A 451 -11.81 8.98 2.11
CA PHE A 451 -11.34 7.84 1.33
C PHE A 451 -10.70 6.77 2.22
N ALA A 452 -9.87 7.17 3.20
CA ALA A 452 -9.28 6.22 4.15
C ALA A 452 -10.34 5.42 4.92
N LYS A 453 -11.42 6.06 5.41
CA LYS A 453 -12.54 5.36 6.06
C LYS A 453 -13.29 4.44 5.10
N GLU A 454 -13.52 4.88 3.86
CA GLU A 454 -14.20 4.07 2.85
C GLU A 454 -13.44 2.79 2.53
N GLN A 455 -12.10 2.84 2.45
CA GLN A 455 -11.27 1.66 2.24
C GLN A 455 -11.46 0.61 3.34
N LEU A 456 -11.48 1.03 4.61
CA LEU A 456 -11.71 0.11 5.72
C LEU A 456 -13.13 -0.48 5.71
N LEU A 457 -14.14 0.34 5.44
CA LEU A 457 -15.53 -0.12 5.33
C LEU A 457 -15.75 -1.04 4.13
N MET A 458 -15.05 -0.80 3.03
CA MET A 458 -15.15 -1.60 1.80
C MET A 458 -14.79 -3.06 2.08
N MET A 459 -13.69 -3.31 2.79
CA MET A 459 -13.24 -4.67 3.13
C MET A 459 -14.22 -5.42 4.05
N LEU A 460 -15.15 -4.71 4.68
CA LEU A 460 -16.20 -5.28 5.54
C LEU A 460 -17.56 -5.39 4.83
N ARG A 461 -17.65 -5.07 3.53
CA ARG A 461 -18.87 -5.27 2.73
C ARG A 461 -18.95 -6.72 2.27
N ASN A 462 -20.17 -7.24 2.11
CA ASN A 462 -20.43 -8.63 1.70
C ASN A 462 -19.77 -9.05 0.38
N LEU A 463 -19.41 -8.09 -0.48
CA LEU A 463 -18.73 -8.35 -1.76
C LEU A 463 -17.22 -8.51 -1.62
N TYR A 464 -16.64 -8.11 -0.46
CA TYR A 464 -15.21 -8.22 -0.13
C TYR A 464 -14.96 -9.07 1.11
N PHE A 465 -15.98 -9.34 1.90
CA PHE A 465 -15.92 -10.02 3.18
C PHE A 465 -16.52 -11.43 3.04
N HIS A 466 -15.70 -12.44 3.25
CA HIS A 466 -16.13 -13.83 3.09
C HIS A 466 -17.26 -14.17 4.07
N PRO A 467 -18.32 -14.93 3.65
CA PRO A 467 -19.46 -15.27 4.52
C PRO A 467 -19.10 -15.98 5.82
N ASN A 468 -17.96 -16.67 5.88
CA ASN A 468 -17.50 -17.33 7.11
C ASN A 468 -16.90 -16.37 8.15
N GLY A 469 -16.79 -15.06 7.81
CA GLY A 469 -16.20 -14.05 8.68
C GLY A 469 -14.73 -13.72 8.39
N GLN A 470 -14.13 -14.30 7.37
CA GLN A 470 -12.77 -13.99 6.96
C GLN A 470 -12.72 -12.66 6.20
N ILE A 471 -11.72 -11.82 6.49
CA ILE A 471 -11.22 -10.81 5.55
C ILE A 471 -10.17 -11.51 4.70
N PRO A 472 -10.42 -11.78 3.41
CA PRO A 472 -9.42 -12.39 2.53
C PRO A 472 -8.16 -11.53 2.46
N ALA A 473 -7.00 -12.17 2.36
CA ALA A 473 -5.74 -11.44 2.17
C ALA A 473 -5.77 -10.62 0.88
N TYR A 474 -6.29 -11.21 -0.18
CA TYR A 474 -6.52 -10.67 -1.51
C TYR A 474 -7.56 -11.56 -2.24
N GLU A 475 -7.97 -11.21 -3.46
CA GLU A 475 -8.96 -11.97 -4.26
C GLU A 475 -8.46 -13.32 -4.76
N TRP A 476 -7.17 -13.51 -4.73
CA TRP A 476 -6.43 -14.61 -5.35
C TRP A 476 -6.64 -15.98 -4.68
N ASN A 477 -6.53 -16.04 -3.35
CA ASN A 477 -6.57 -17.27 -2.59
C ASN A 477 -7.16 -17.03 -1.19
N PHE A 478 -8.32 -17.64 -0.91
CA PHE A 478 -8.99 -17.48 0.38
C PHE A 478 -8.37 -18.32 1.50
N SER A 479 -7.43 -19.24 1.21
CA SER A 479 -6.70 -19.97 2.25
C SER A 479 -5.66 -19.10 2.97
N ASP A 480 -5.13 -18.06 2.29
CA ASP A 480 -4.17 -17.13 2.85
C ASP A 480 -4.86 -16.04 3.67
N VAL A 481 -4.21 -15.62 4.73
CA VAL A 481 -4.70 -14.56 5.61
C VAL A 481 -3.58 -13.60 5.98
N ASN A 482 -3.96 -12.32 6.10
CA ASN A 482 -3.08 -11.29 6.62
C ASN A 482 -3.29 -11.08 8.12
N PRO A 483 -2.35 -10.46 8.84
CA PRO A 483 -2.52 -10.07 10.22
C PRO A 483 -3.77 -9.19 10.42
N PRO A 484 -4.52 -9.34 11.53
CA PRO A 484 -5.78 -8.64 11.75
C PRO A 484 -5.57 -7.17 12.22
N VAL A 485 -4.78 -6.39 11.46
CA VAL A 485 -4.47 -4.98 11.76
C VAL A 485 -5.61 -4.01 11.41
N HIS A 486 -6.65 -4.49 10.75
CA HIS A 486 -7.79 -3.71 10.32
C HIS A 486 -8.52 -3.02 11.49
N ALA A 487 -8.64 -3.71 12.63
CA ALA A 487 -9.22 -3.15 13.85
C ALA A 487 -8.39 -1.98 14.41
N TRP A 488 -7.08 -2.10 14.37
CA TRP A 488 -6.19 -1.01 14.76
C TRP A 488 -6.34 0.21 13.85
N ALA A 489 -6.34 0.00 12.55
CA ALA A 489 -6.51 1.08 11.60
C ALA A 489 -7.86 1.80 11.80
N THR A 490 -8.95 1.04 11.99
CA THR A 490 -10.28 1.60 12.29
C THR A 490 -10.26 2.46 13.56
N LEU A 491 -9.71 1.91 14.65
CA LEU A 491 -9.62 2.63 15.93
C LEU A 491 -8.76 3.90 15.81
N TYR A 492 -7.64 3.80 15.08
CA TYR A 492 -6.74 4.92 14.83
C TYR A 492 -7.45 6.06 14.08
N LEU A 493 -8.13 5.75 12.97
CA LEU A 493 -8.87 6.73 12.20
C LEU A 493 -9.99 7.37 13.01
N TYR A 494 -10.77 6.58 13.75
CA TYR A 494 -11.81 7.13 14.61
C TYR A 494 -11.26 8.11 15.66
N LYS A 495 -10.19 7.71 16.37
CA LYS A 495 -9.52 8.58 17.34
C LYS A 495 -9.00 9.86 16.70
N MET A 496 -8.38 9.76 15.54
CA MET A 496 -7.89 10.91 14.79
C MET A 496 -9.04 11.86 14.38
N GLU A 497 -10.14 11.33 13.86
CA GLU A 497 -11.32 12.13 13.48
C GLU A 497 -12.01 12.80 14.69
N ARG A 498 -12.11 12.08 15.81
CA ARG A 498 -12.63 12.63 17.10
C ARG A 498 -11.82 13.86 17.51
N THR A 499 -10.53 13.88 17.21
CA THR A 499 -9.64 15.00 17.52
C THR A 499 -9.92 16.23 16.65
N LEU A 500 -10.43 16.01 15.44
CA LEU A 500 -10.88 17.09 14.55
C LEU A 500 -12.27 17.66 14.96
N GLY A 501 -12.86 17.17 16.06
CA GLY A 501 -14.20 17.54 16.49
C GLY A 501 -15.33 16.88 15.66
N ARG A 502 -15.00 15.85 14.89
CA ARG A 502 -15.91 15.07 14.05
C ARG A 502 -15.85 13.61 14.47
N ALA A 503 -16.60 13.22 15.50
CA ALA A 503 -16.69 11.81 15.90
C ALA A 503 -17.73 11.09 15.03
N ASP A 504 -17.29 10.29 14.07
CA ASP A 504 -18.19 9.47 13.26
C ASP A 504 -18.47 8.13 13.95
N LEU A 505 -19.43 8.17 14.86
CA LEU A 505 -19.84 7.00 15.61
C LEU A 505 -20.40 5.88 14.70
N ARG A 506 -21.08 6.23 13.61
CA ARG A 506 -21.62 5.24 12.66
C ARG A 506 -20.52 4.47 11.96
N PHE A 507 -19.42 5.15 11.62
CA PHE A 507 -18.23 4.47 11.10
C PHE A 507 -17.69 3.47 12.10
N LEU A 508 -17.51 3.89 13.37
CA LEU A 508 -16.98 3.02 14.43
C LEU A 508 -17.89 1.81 14.67
N GLU A 509 -19.19 2.01 14.85
CA GLU A 509 -20.16 0.96 15.12
C GLU A 509 -20.26 -0.04 13.96
N ARG A 510 -20.39 0.46 12.73
CA ARG A 510 -20.45 -0.38 11.54
C ARG A 510 -19.20 -1.23 11.35
N SER A 511 -18.03 -0.61 11.55
CA SER A 511 -16.76 -1.34 11.50
C SER A 511 -16.64 -2.37 12.62
N PHE A 512 -17.06 -2.01 13.83
CA PHE A 512 -17.05 -2.91 14.98
C PHE A 512 -17.89 -4.18 14.73
N GLN A 513 -19.09 -4.04 14.13
CA GLN A 513 -19.94 -5.19 13.79
C GLN A 513 -19.26 -6.15 12.81
N GLY A 514 -18.69 -5.64 11.71
CA GLY A 514 -17.96 -6.46 10.76
C GLY A 514 -16.71 -7.11 11.36
N LEU A 515 -15.95 -6.35 12.14
CA LEU A 515 -14.76 -6.85 12.84
C LEU A 515 -15.11 -7.88 13.93
N MET A 516 -16.30 -7.83 14.53
CA MET A 516 -16.77 -8.85 15.46
C MET A 516 -16.91 -10.21 14.77
N LEU A 517 -17.43 -10.24 13.53
CA LEU A 517 -17.54 -11.47 12.73
C LEU A 517 -16.14 -12.00 12.39
N ASN A 518 -15.24 -11.12 11.97
CA ASN A 518 -13.86 -11.48 11.68
C ASN A 518 -13.11 -11.99 12.93
N PHE A 519 -13.33 -11.36 14.08
CA PHE A 519 -12.76 -11.81 15.34
C PHE A 519 -13.21 -13.25 15.70
N ASN A 520 -14.50 -13.54 15.50
CA ASN A 520 -15.01 -14.91 15.74
C ASN A 520 -14.39 -15.93 14.78
N TRP A 521 -14.20 -15.56 13.50
CA TRP A 521 -13.50 -16.41 12.53
C TRP A 521 -12.07 -16.72 13.00
N TRP A 522 -11.32 -15.74 13.46
CA TRP A 522 -9.98 -15.93 14.00
C TRP A 522 -9.96 -16.81 15.25
N VAL A 523 -10.87 -16.60 16.20
CA VAL A 523 -10.97 -17.42 17.42
C VAL A 523 -11.23 -18.89 17.08
N ASN A 524 -11.94 -19.18 16.00
CA ASN A 524 -12.17 -20.55 15.52
C ASN A 524 -10.95 -21.20 14.85
N ARG A 525 -9.89 -20.44 14.56
CA ARG A 525 -8.61 -20.92 14.01
C ARG A 525 -7.51 -21.10 15.06
N LYS A 526 -7.86 -21.18 16.31
CA LYS A 526 -6.90 -21.54 17.36
C LYS A 526 -6.40 -22.98 17.20
N ASP A 527 -5.35 -23.30 17.93
CA ASP A 527 -4.72 -24.61 17.94
C ASP A 527 -5.71 -25.77 18.16
N PRO A 528 -5.47 -26.97 17.61
CA PRO A 528 -6.36 -28.13 17.77
C PRO A 528 -6.59 -28.57 19.24
N SER A 529 -5.65 -28.24 20.12
CA SER A 529 -5.71 -28.56 21.55
C SER A 529 -6.52 -27.54 22.36
N GLY A 530 -7.00 -26.44 21.75
CA GLY A 530 -7.78 -25.42 22.43
C GLY A 530 -7.03 -24.62 23.48
N ARG A 531 -5.70 -24.49 23.37
CA ARG A 531 -4.82 -23.80 24.31
C ARG A 531 -4.83 -22.28 24.20
N ASN A 532 -5.53 -21.74 23.23
CA ASN A 532 -5.58 -20.32 22.88
C ASN A 532 -4.25 -19.76 22.34
N VAL A 533 -3.47 -20.58 21.66
CA VAL A 533 -2.43 -20.17 20.73
C VAL A 533 -2.96 -20.24 19.31
N PHE A 534 -2.36 -19.51 18.38
CA PHE A 534 -2.89 -19.38 17.03
C PHE A 534 -1.84 -19.76 15.99
N ALA A 535 -2.28 -20.57 15.02
CA ALA A 535 -1.57 -20.82 13.79
C ALA A 535 -2.24 -20.00 12.70
N GLY A 536 -1.67 -18.85 12.37
CA GLY A 536 -2.23 -17.96 11.37
C GLY A 536 -1.91 -18.38 9.92
N GLY A 537 -0.98 -19.32 9.74
CA GLY A 537 -0.46 -19.67 8.43
C GLY A 537 0.48 -18.58 7.88
N PHE A 538 0.26 -18.13 6.67
CA PHE A 538 1.09 -17.17 5.94
C PHE A 538 1.41 -15.89 6.71
N LEU A 539 0.41 -15.14 7.13
CA LEU A 539 0.50 -13.88 7.90
C LEU A 539 1.38 -12.78 7.25
N GLY A 540 1.57 -12.80 5.93
CA GLY A 540 2.31 -11.77 5.21
C GLY A 540 3.81 -11.67 5.53
N LEU A 541 4.38 -12.66 6.24
CA LEU A 541 5.81 -12.71 6.58
C LEU A 541 6.49 -13.85 5.80
N ASP A 542 6.47 -13.78 4.51
CA ASP A 542 6.76 -14.81 3.51
C ASP A 542 7.79 -15.86 3.95
N ASN A 543 9.07 -15.54 3.85
CA ASN A 543 10.15 -16.48 4.12
C ASN A 543 10.74 -16.39 5.55
N ILE A 544 10.07 -15.72 6.50
CA ILE A 544 10.64 -15.43 7.84
C ILE A 544 10.93 -16.70 8.66
N GLY A 545 10.14 -17.74 8.47
CA GLY A 545 10.26 -19.01 9.19
C GLY A 545 11.23 -19.98 8.54
N VAL A 546 11.42 -21.14 9.20
CA VAL A 546 12.22 -22.24 8.67
C VAL A 546 11.43 -23.08 7.66
N PHE A 547 10.10 -23.09 7.77
CA PHE A 547 9.17 -23.75 6.85
C PHE A 547 8.28 -22.73 6.15
N ASP A 548 7.76 -23.11 4.99
CA ASP A 548 6.65 -22.40 4.36
C ASP A 548 5.41 -22.51 5.24
N ARG A 549 4.92 -21.36 5.71
CA ARG A 549 3.79 -21.26 6.65
C ARG A 549 2.44 -21.51 5.98
N SER A 550 2.35 -21.39 4.66
CA SER A 550 1.15 -21.68 3.86
C SER A 550 1.02 -23.14 3.49
N ALA A 551 2.12 -23.91 3.57
CA ALA A 551 2.18 -25.29 3.17
C ALA A 551 1.99 -26.25 4.35
N GLN A 552 1.66 -27.51 4.06
CA GLN A 552 1.68 -28.56 5.04
C GLN A 552 3.11 -28.78 5.56
N LEU A 553 3.29 -28.81 6.88
CA LEU A 553 4.62 -28.98 7.47
C LEU A 553 5.24 -30.34 7.09
N PRO A 554 6.52 -30.34 6.71
CA PRO A 554 7.22 -31.59 6.35
C PRO A 554 7.35 -32.57 7.52
N THR A 555 7.15 -32.10 8.75
CA THR A 555 7.13 -32.90 9.99
C THR A 555 5.77 -33.59 10.24
N GLY A 556 4.70 -33.21 9.52
CA GLY A 556 3.34 -33.70 9.72
C GLY A 556 2.63 -33.15 10.97
N GLY A 557 3.28 -32.24 11.71
CA GLY A 557 2.73 -31.63 12.91
C GLY A 557 2.05 -30.29 12.65
N SER A 558 2.04 -29.40 13.64
CA SER A 558 1.50 -28.03 13.56
C SER A 558 2.50 -26.99 14.08
N LEU A 559 2.39 -25.78 13.56
CA LEU A 559 3.17 -24.64 14.01
C LEU A 559 2.29 -23.73 14.87
N GLU A 560 2.64 -23.59 16.14
CA GLU A 560 2.04 -22.64 17.06
C GLU A 560 2.85 -21.32 16.94
N GLN A 561 2.23 -20.29 16.36
CA GLN A 561 2.94 -19.08 15.94
C GLN A 561 2.92 -18.00 17.03
N ALA A 562 4.10 -17.49 17.40
CA ALA A 562 4.22 -16.43 18.39
C ALA A 562 3.67 -15.09 17.85
N ASP A 563 3.89 -14.79 16.57
CA ASP A 563 3.29 -13.63 15.91
C ASP A 563 1.78 -13.77 15.75
N GLY A 564 1.26 -14.90 15.26
CA GLY A 564 -0.18 -15.16 15.14
C GLY A 564 -0.92 -14.97 16.46
N THR A 565 -0.31 -15.46 17.55
CA THR A 565 -0.86 -15.32 18.91
C THR A 565 -0.79 -13.88 19.41
N ALA A 566 0.33 -13.16 19.15
CA ALA A 566 0.48 -11.76 19.49
C ALA A 566 -0.49 -10.86 18.70
N TRP A 567 -0.71 -11.14 17.40
CA TRP A 567 -1.69 -10.44 16.59
C TRP A 567 -3.10 -10.55 17.15
N MET A 568 -3.48 -11.73 17.65
CA MET A 568 -4.79 -11.92 18.27
C MET A 568 -4.91 -11.19 19.61
N ALA A 569 -3.85 -11.13 20.42
CA ALA A 569 -3.84 -10.30 21.62
C ALA A 569 -4.01 -8.82 21.28
N PHE A 570 -3.33 -8.33 20.25
CA PHE A 570 -3.46 -6.97 19.74
C PHE A 570 -4.87 -6.68 19.22
N TYR A 571 -5.46 -7.63 18.49
CA TYR A 571 -6.85 -7.53 18.02
C TYR A 571 -7.83 -7.40 19.19
N CYS A 572 -7.67 -8.22 20.24
CA CYS A 572 -8.47 -8.14 21.46
C CYS A 572 -8.42 -6.73 22.06
N GLN A 573 -7.24 -6.13 22.15
CA GLN A 573 -7.06 -4.78 22.69
C GLN A 573 -7.78 -3.71 21.86
N CYS A 574 -7.65 -3.77 20.54
CA CYS A 574 -8.32 -2.83 19.64
C CYS A 574 -9.86 -2.94 19.75
N MET A 575 -10.39 -4.16 19.76
CA MET A 575 -11.82 -4.39 19.92
C MET A 575 -12.33 -3.98 21.30
N LEU A 576 -11.55 -4.23 22.36
CA LEU A 576 -11.85 -3.76 23.72
C LEU A 576 -11.96 -2.23 23.77
N GLU A 577 -10.98 -1.52 23.21
CA GLU A 577 -11.00 -0.06 23.19
C GLU A 577 -12.21 0.49 22.39
N MET A 578 -12.53 -0.11 21.23
CA MET A 578 -13.72 0.27 20.46
C MET A 578 -15.03 0.02 21.25
N ALA A 579 -15.15 -1.14 21.90
CA ALA A 579 -16.31 -1.45 22.72
C ALA A 579 -16.48 -0.44 23.86
N LEU A 580 -15.39 -0.06 24.56
CA LEU A 580 -15.42 0.94 25.63
C LEU A 580 -15.81 2.33 25.11
N ILE A 581 -15.39 2.73 23.91
CA ILE A 581 -15.85 3.97 23.29
C ILE A 581 -17.35 3.90 22.99
N LEU A 582 -17.82 2.77 22.46
CA LEU A 582 -19.24 2.58 22.15
C LEU A 582 -20.12 2.53 23.42
N THR A 583 -19.57 2.11 24.56
CA THR A 583 -20.25 2.13 25.86
C THR A 583 -20.68 3.55 26.30
N GLU A 584 -19.98 4.60 25.83
CA GLU A 584 -20.40 5.99 26.08
C GLU A 584 -21.79 6.31 25.48
N TYR A 585 -22.26 5.50 24.54
CA TYR A 585 -23.52 5.68 23.82
C TYR A 585 -24.55 4.59 24.16
N ASP A 586 -24.10 3.34 24.40
CA ASP A 586 -24.94 2.22 24.76
C ASP A 586 -24.21 1.30 25.74
N ALA A 587 -24.74 1.21 26.96
CA ALA A 587 -24.19 0.42 28.06
C ALA A 587 -24.08 -1.08 27.75
N MET A 588 -24.79 -1.59 26.73
CA MET A 588 -24.69 -2.98 26.29
C MET A 588 -23.27 -3.37 25.85
N TYR A 589 -22.53 -2.41 25.29
CA TYR A 589 -21.15 -2.66 24.86
C TYR A 589 -20.17 -2.93 26.00
N GLU A 590 -20.55 -2.64 27.27
CA GLU A 590 -19.72 -2.96 28.44
C GLU A 590 -19.58 -4.49 28.64
N GLU A 591 -20.65 -5.24 28.40
CA GLU A 591 -20.59 -6.72 28.44
C GLU A 591 -19.77 -7.28 27.25
N VAL A 592 -19.89 -6.64 26.09
CA VAL A 592 -19.11 -7.01 24.89
C VAL A 592 -17.62 -6.72 25.08
N ALA A 593 -17.28 -5.62 25.77
CA ALA A 593 -15.90 -5.30 26.12
C ALA A 593 -15.26 -6.40 26.98
N PHE A 594 -16.00 -6.99 27.89
CA PHE A 594 -15.52 -8.10 28.72
C PHE A 594 -15.12 -9.32 27.90
N LYS A 595 -15.82 -9.64 26.82
CA LYS A 595 -15.43 -10.74 25.90
C LYS A 595 -14.00 -10.59 25.40
N PHE A 596 -13.63 -9.41 24.92
CA PHE A 596 -12.29 -9.17 24.40
C PHE A 596 -11.22 -9.17 25.46
N LEU A 597 -11.51 -8.64 26.64
CA LEU A 597 -10.63 -8.71 27.79
C LEU A 597 -10.40 -10.17 28.21
N GLN A 598 -11.45 -10.97 28.28
CA GLN A 598 -11.35 -12.40 28.61
C GLN A 598 -10.48 -13.16 27.63
N HIS A 599 -10.67 -12.96 26.29
CA HIS A 599 -9.81 -13.59 25.28
C HIS A 599 -8.36 -13.11 25.40
N PHE A 600 -8.13 -11.82 25.64
CA PHE A 600 -6.78 -11.32 25.88
C PHE A 600 -6.10 -12.03 27.06
N MET A 601 -6.81 -12.21 28.17
CA MET A 601 -6.30 -12.89 29.36
C MET A 601 -5.89 -14.34 29.07
N TRP A 602 -6.73 -15.07 28.32
CA TRP A 602 -6.44 -16.44 27.91
C TRP A 602 -5.23 -16.52 26.97
N ILE A 603 -5.12 -15.63 26.02
CA ILE A 603 -4.00 -15.55 25.06
C ILE A 603 -2.70 -15.22 25.81
N SER A 604 -2.73 -14.22 26.66
CA SER A 604 -1.56 -13.83 27.46
C SER A 604 -1.05 -14.97 28.34
N TYR A 605 -1.97 -15.70 28.96
CA TYR A 605 -1.63 -16.90 29.75
C TYR A 605 -1.01 -17.99 28.86
N ALA A 606 -1.59 -18.25 27.69
CA ALA A 606 -1.14 -19.29 26.77
C ALA A 606 0.29 -19.04 26.25
N MET A 607 0.65 -17.78 26.00
CA MET A 607 2.01 -17.42 25.56
C MET A 607 3.08 -17.62 26.65
N ASP A 608 2.67 -17.56 27.91
CA ASP A 608 3.56 -17.59 29.08
C ASP A 608 3.36 -18.84 29.96
N ARG A 609 2.55 -19.79 29.51
CA ARG A 609 2.21 -20.95 30.31
C ARG A 609 3.40 -21.88 30.49
N ILE A 610 3.85 -22.05 31.74
CA ILE A 610 4.77 -23.10 32.14
C ILE A 610 3.92 -24.36 32.33
N GLY A 611 3.72 -25.14 31.24
CA GLY A 611 3.06 -26.45 31.32
C GLY A 611 3.93 -27.52 31.94
N GLU A 612 3.36 -28.70 32.22
CA GLU A 612 4.13 -29.88 32.68
C GLU A 612 5.24 -30.28 31.68
N HIS A 613 5.13 -29.82 30.41
CA HIS A 613 6.02 -30.17 29.32
C HIS A 613 6.99 -29.03 28.92
N HIS A 614 6.99 -27.88 29.60
CA HIS A 614 7.83 -26.70 29.27
C HIS A 614 7.70 -26.25 27.82
N ASP A 615 6.46 -26.25 27.31
CA ASP A 615 6.13 -25.99 25.92
C ASP A 615 5.51 -24.59 25.69
N GLU A 616 5.94 -23.58 26.44
CA GLU A 616 5.60 -22.17 26.26
C GLU A 616 6.40 -21.51 25.13
N MET A 617 5.85 -20.43 24.52
CA MET A 617 6.53 -19.65 23.46
C MET A 617 7.70 -18.82 24.00
N TRP A 618 7.65 -18.43 25.28
CA TRP A 618 8.73 -17.71 25.94
C TRP A 618 9.87 -18.65 26.29
N ASP A 619 11.09 -18.33 25.89
CA ASP A 619 12.30 -19.01 26.34
C ASP A 619 12.95 -18.22 27.47
N GLU A 620 12.92 -18.78 28.70
CA GLU A 620 13.43 -18.09 29.89
C GLU A 620 14.97 -17.92 29.83
N GLN A 621 15.68 -18.83 29.19
CA GLN A 621 17.13 -18.72 29.05
C GLN A 621 17.50 -17.58 28.11
N ASP A 622 16.93 -17.55 26.90
CA ASP A 622 17.19 -16.53 25.90
C ASP A 622 16.50 -15.21 26.26
N GLY A 623 15.33 -15.24 26.91
CA GLY A 623 14.50 -14.04 27.17
C GLY A 623 13.86 -13.51 25.92
N PHE A 624 13.34 -14.41 25.08
CA PHE A 624 12.76 -14.09 23.79
C PHE A 624 11.60 -15.03 23.47
N PHE A 625 10.66 -14.63 22.61
CA PHE A 625 9.58 -15.49 22.14
C PHE A 625 9.97 -16.18 20.85
N TYR A 626 9.51 -17.44 20.70
CA TYR A 626 9.74 -18.26 19.52
C TYR A 626 8.48 -19.01 19.11
N ASP A 627 8.37 -19.34 17.84
CA ASP A 627 7.38 -20.31 17.36
C ASP A 627 7.64 -21.69 17.95
N LEU A 628 6.57 -22.43 18.20
CA LEU A 628 6.61 -23.80 18.67
C LEU A 628 6.20 -24.77 17.55
N LEU A 629 7.10 -25.66 17.20
CA LEU A 629 6.79 -26.82 16.37
C LEU A 629 6.25 -27.95 17.24
N ARG A 630 5.02 -28.36 16.99
CA ARG A 630 4.40 -29.51 17.64
C ARG A 630 4.38 -30.69 16.69
N LEU A 631 5.04 -31.76 17.08
CA LEU A 631 5.12 -33.01 16.33
C LEU A 631 3.84 -33.83 16.49
N PRO A 632 3.56 -34.81 15.59
CA PRO A 632 2.38 -35.66 15.66
C PRO A 632 2.29 -36.51 16.98
N ASP A 633 3.40 -36.79 17.62
CA ASP A 633 3.47 -37.47 18.90
C ASP A 633 3.18 -36.57 20.11
N GLY A 634 2.91 -35.28 19.88
CA GLY A 634 2.62 -34.29 20.90
C GLY A 634 3.85 -33.58 21.48
N GLN A 635 5.08 -34.01 21.16
CA GLN A 635 6.27 -33.29 21.55
C GLN A 635 6.29 -31.89 20.91
N ALA A 636 6.78 -30.90 21.67
CA ALA A 636 6.92 -29.55 21.20
C ALA A 636 8.36 -29.06 21.33
N MET A 637 8.81 -28.25 20.36
CA MET A 637 10.11 -27.62 20.42
C MET A 637 10.06 -26.20 19.89
N ARG A 638 10.83 -25.30 20.50
CA ARG A 638 10.98 -23.92 20.04
C ARG A 638 11.89 -23.87 18.82
N LEU A 639 11.41 -23.23 17.76
CA LEU A 639 12.23 -22.88 16.62
C LEU A 639 12.97 -21.57 16.94
N LYS A 640 14.21 -21.67 17.42
CA LYS A 640 14.99 -20.55 17.96
C LYS A 640 15.52 -19.61 16.86
N VAL A 641 14.59 -19.08 16.07
CA VAL A 641 14.85 -18.05 15.06
C VAL A 641 14.54 -16.68 15.65
N ARG A 642 15.56 -15.87 15.92
CA ARG A 642 15.39 -14.49 16.40
C ARG A 642 14.93 -13.60 15.27
N SER A 643 13.64 -13.38 15.16
CA SER A 643 12.99 -12.60 14.11
C SER A 643 11.93 -11.65 14.68
N LEU A 644 11.30 -10.84 13.81
CA LEU A 644 10.16 -10.01 14.17
C LEU A 644 9.03 -10.79 14.85
N VAL A 645 8.89 -12.08 14.54
CA VAL A 645 7.91 -12.96 15.17
C VAL A 645 7.98 -12.87 16.70
N GLY A 646 9.18 -12.91 17.27
CA GLY A 646 9.39 -12.81 18.71
C GLY A 646 9.36 -11.39 19.29
N LEU A 647 9.38 -10.36 18.44
CA LEU A 647 9.22 -8.95 18.84
C LEU A 647 7.77 -8.47 18.84
N LEU A 648 6.89 -9.10 18.05
CA LEU A 648 5.49 -8.69 17.90
C LEU A 648 4.68 -8.67 19.20
N PRO A 649 4.94 -9.49 20.22
CA PRO A 649 4.30 -9.36 21.54
C PRO A 649 4.42 -7.97 22.17
N LEU A 650 5.46 -7.20 21.82
CA LEU A 650 5.62 -5.79 22.23
C LEU A 650 4.48 -4.89 21.70
N CYS A 651 3.98 -5.19 20.50
CA CYS A 651 2.91 -4.41 19.86
C CYS A 651 1.57 -4.60 20.58
N ALA A 652 1.37 -5.73 21.26
CA ALA A 652 0.17 -5.99 22.07
C ALA A 652 0.27 -5.29 23.43
N SER A 653 0.24 -3.97 23.41
CA SER A 653 0.23 -3.10 24.58
C SER A 653 -0.79 -1.97 24.41
N THR A 654 -1.68 -1.80 25.41
CA THR A 654 -2.59 -0.66 25.47
C THR A 654 -2.70 -0.11 26.90
N VAL A 655 -3.03 1.16 27.01
CA VAL A 655 -3.05 1.87 28.28
C VAL A 655 -4.41 2.54 28.48
N PHE A 656 -4.98 2.40 29.63
CA PHE A 656 -6.24 3.03 30.04
C PHE A 656 -5.98 4.12 31.08
N GLU A 657 -6.78 5.18 31.07
CA GLU A 657 -6.71 6.24 32.06
C GLU A 657 -7.13 5.72 33.46
N GLY A 658 -6.66 6.40 34.50
CA GLY A 658 -6.86 5.94 35.89
C GLY A 658 -8.33 5.88 36.35
N ASP A 659 -9.21 6.65 35.73
CA ASP A 659 -10.65 6.70 36.00
C ASP A 659 -11.46 5.58 35.32
N ALA A 660 -10.86 4.75 34.46
CA ALA A 660 -11.54 3.65 33.77
C ALA A 660 -12.27 2.70 34.73
N ILE A 661 -11.73 2.49 35.95
CA ILE A 661 -12.35 1.64 36.99
C ILE A 661 -13.71 2.19 37.41
N THR A 662 -13.85 3.50 37.53
CA THR A 662 -15.10 4.13 37.96
C THR A 662 -16.08 4.40 36.84
N ARG A 663 -15.54 4.48 35.61
CA ARG A 663 -16.31 4.78 34.39
C ARG A 663 -17.11 3.55 33.91
N TYR A 664 -16.63 2.33 34.14
CA TYR A 664 -17.20 1.06 33.62
C TYR A 664 -17.52 0.09 34.75
N PRO A 665 -18.57 0.33 35.59
CA PRO A 665 -18.83 -0.48 36.78
C PRO A 665 -19.23 -1.92 36.48
N LYS A 666 -20.00 -2.17 35.42
CA LYS A 666 -20.41 -3.52 35.00
C LYS A 666 -19.23 -4.36 34.55
N LEU A 667 -18.35 -3.78 33.76
CA LEU A 667 -17.10 -4.43 33.34
C LEU A 667 -16.25 -4.81 34.56
N MET A 668 -16.16 -3.92 35.55
CA MET A 668 -15.39 -4.18 36.77
C MET A 668 -15.99 -5.31 37.61
N GLU A 669 -17.33 -5.39 37.67
CA GLU A 669 -18.02 -6.51 38.31
C GLU A 669 -17.68 -7.85 37.62
N LEU A 670 -17.74 -7.89 36.27
CA LEU A 670 -17.41 -9.07 35.47
C LEU A 670 -15.94 -9.47 35.63
N ILE A 671 -15.03 -8.49 35.67
CA ILE A 671 -13.61 -8.73 35.93
C ILE A 671 -13.40 -9.35 37.32
N ALA A 672 -14.07 -8.83 38.33
CA ALA A 672 -13.97 -9.36 39.70
C ALA A 672 -14.46 -10.81 39.78
N LEU A 673 -15.55 -11.14 39.11
CA LEU A 673 -16.08 -12.48 39.02
C LEU A 673 -15.10 -13.42 38.27
N PHE A 674 -14.53 -12.97 37.16
CA PHE A 674 -13.56 -13.71 36.36
C PHE A 674 -12.28 -14.02 37.18
N ARG A 675 -11.76 -13.02 37.88
CA ARG A 675 -10.59 -13.16 38.75
C ARG A 675 -10.81 -14.19 39.85
N LYS A 676 -12.01 -14.24 40.40
CA LYS A 676 -12.37 -15.24 41.44
C LYS A 676 -12.43 -16.65 40.87
N ARG A 677 -12.84 -16.80 39.60
CA ARG A 677 -12.94 -18.12 38.94
C ARG A 677 -11.62 -18.63 38.38
N HIS A 678 -10.74 -17.71 37.96
CA HIS A 678 -9.51 -17.99 37.27
C HIS A 678 -8.31 -17.24 37.90
N PRO A 679 -7.97 -17.52 39.16
CA PRO A 679 -6.85 -16.85 39.83
C PRO A 679 -5.53 -17.11 39.13
N GLU A 680 -5.37 -18.28 38.48
CA GLU A 680 -4.21 -18.65 37.68
C GLU A 680 -3.93 -17.70 36.52
N LEU A 681 -4.96 -17.20 35.84
CA LEU A 681 -4.81 -16.29 34.71
C LEU A 681 -4.35 -14.91 35.17
N VAL A 682 -4.80 -14.49 36.33
CA VAL A 682 -4.54 -13.16 36.87
C VAL A 682 -3.10 -12.98 37.30
N SER A 683 -2.49 -14.04 37.85
CA SER A 683 -1.09 -14.01 38.25
C SER A 683 -0.10 -13.80 37.11
N HIS A 684 -0.50 -14.13 35.88
CA HIS A 684 0.35 -13.98 34.69
C HIS A 684 0.17 -12.66 33.92
N VAL A 685 -1.04 -12.09 33.92
CA VAL A 685 -1.35 -10.83 33.21
C VAL A 685 -1.11 -9.63 34.12
N ALA A 686 -1.12 -9.87 35.40
CA ALA A 686 -1.01 -8.84 36.41
C ALA A 686 0.35 -8.96 37.10
N PRO A 687 1.29 -8.01 36.92
CA PRO A 687 2.46 -7.95 37.78
C PRO A 687 1.95 -7.85 39.22
N THR A 688 2.24 -8.84 40.04
CA THR A 688 2.05 -8.75 41.48
C THR A 688 2.93 -7.63 42.02
N ASP A 689 2.36 -6.83 42.89
CA ASP A 689 2.91 -6.01 43.96
C ASP A 689 3.23 -4.53 43.70
N GLU A 690 3.53 -3.99 42.54
CA GLU A 690 3.70 -2.53 42.41
C GLU A 690 3.44 -2.01 40.99
N GLY A 691 3.22 -2.87 40.02
CA GLY A 691 3.29 -2.56 38.59
C GLY A 691 2.00 -2.18 37.90
N PHE A 692 0.83 -2.13 38.59
CA PHE A 692 -0.47 -1.90 37.96
C PHE A 692 -0.81 -0.43 37.71
N ILE A 693 -0.19 0.46 38.44
CA ILE A 693 -0.47 1.89 38.41
C ILE A 693 0.72 2.60 37.82
N GLY A 694 0.57 3.04 36.59
CA GLY A 694 1.56 3.84 35.91
C GLY A 694 1.41 5.34 36.15
N TYR A 695 2.04 6.12 35.29
CA TYR A 695 2.03 7.56 35.33
C TYR A 695 0.58 8.10 35.39
N LYS A 696 0.29 9.01 36.33
CA LYS A 696 -1.05 9.57 36.57
C LYS A 696 -2.16 8.52 36.83
N GLY A 697 -1.83 7.38 37.43
CA GLY A 697 -2.84 6.35 37.74
C GLY A 697 -3.22 5.46 36.56
N ARG A 698 -2.57 5.58 35.41
CA ARG A 698 -2.83 4.78 34.20
C ARG A 698 -2.67 3.28 34.43
N ARG A 699 -3.40 2.49 33.66
CA ARG A 699 -3.40 1.02 33.70
C ARG A 699 -2.89 0.47 32.39
N LEU A 700 -2.02 -0.53 32.45
CA LEU A 700 -1.45 -1.20 31.29
C LEU A 700 -2.11 -2.56 31.08
N LEU A 701 -2.48 -2.85 29.84
CA LEU A 701 -2.82 -4.17 29.36
C LEU A 701 -1.73 -4.58 28.35
N SER A 702 -0.90 -5.56 28.73
CA SER A 702 0.24 -6.01 27.92
C SER A 702 0.52 -7.49 28.17
N ILE A 703 1.03 -8.19 27.15
CA ILE A 703 1.57 -9.57 27.28
C ILE A 703 2.87 -9.54 28.08
N LEU A 704 3.66 -8.45 27.93
CA LEU A 704 4.99 -8.36 28.53
C LEU A 704 4.91 -7.82 29.96
N SER A 705 5.39 -8.61 30.93
CA SER A 705 5.76 -8.07 32.24
C SER A 705 6.96 -7.11 32.09
N LYS A 706 7.21 -6.25 33.06
CA LYS A 706 8.34 -5.32 33.04
C LYS A 706 9.68 -6.04 32.80
N LYS A 707 9.90 -7.18 33.47
CA LYS A 707 11.13 -8.00 33.34
C LYS A 707 11.29 -8.56 31.92
N LYS A 708 10.20 -9.05 31.32
CA LYS A 708 10.23 -9.54 29.93
C LYS A 708 10.44 -8.40 28.96
N LEU A 709 9.79 -7.26 29.18
CA LEU A 709 9.97 -6.04 28.37
C LEU A 709 11.43 -5.62 28.35
N GLU A 710 12.10 -5.55 29.51
CA GLU A 710 13.52 -5.19 29.60
C GLU A 710 14.40 -6.14 28.77
N ARG A 711 14.11 -7.45 28.78
CA ARG A 711 14.88 -8.44 28.01
C ARG A 711 14.64 -8.31 26.50
N VAL A 712 13.37 -8.16 26.07
CA VAL A 712 13.04 -7.98 24.65
C VAL A 712 13.61 -6.68 24.11
N LEU A 713 13.56 -5.59 24.89
CA LEU A 713 14.17 -4.30 24.50
C LEU A 713 15.69 -4.41 24.39
N GLY A 714 16.33 -5.26 25.19
CA GLY A 714 17.76 -5.56 25.08
C GLY A 714 18.14 -6.06 23.69
N TYR A 715 17.33 -6.91 23.05
CA TYR A 715 17.52 -7.37 21.69
C TYR A 715 17.07 -6.33 20.65
N LEU A 716 15.89 -5.75 20.84
CA LEU A 716 15.34 -4.76 19.91
C LEU A 716 16.30 -3.60 19.64
N LEU A 717 16.96 -3.11 20.69
CA LEU A 717 17.82 -1.93 20.66
C LEU A 717 19.32 -2.26 20.52
N ASP A 718 19.69 -3.51 20.27
CA ASP A 718 21.07 -3.93 20.02
C ASP A 718 21.39 -3.87 18.52
N GLU A 719 22.46 -3.13 18.17
CA GLU A 719 22.92 -2.99 16.78
C GLU A 719 23.49 -4.29 16.19
N ASN A 720 23.93 -5.23 17.03
CA ASN A 720 24.35 -6.57 16.61
C ASN A 720 23.17 -7.54 16.45
N GLU A 721 21.99 -7.16 16.88
CA GLU A 721 20.76 -7.93 16.76
C GLU A 721 19.80 -7.22 15.78
N PHE A 722 18.80 -6.49 16.29
CA PHE A 722 17.73 -5.93 15.47
C PHE A 722 17.89 -4.47 15.06
N LEU A 723 18.57 -3.63 15.86
CA LEU A 723 18.64 -2.20 15.61
C LEU A 723 19.60 -1.87 14.45
N GLY A 724 19.08 -1.83 13.23
CA GLY A 724 19.84 -1.40 12.05
C GLY A 724 20.06 0.12 11.97
N PRO A 725 20.98 0.57 11.10
CA PRO A 725 21.17 2.00 10.82
C PRO A 725 19.93 2.70 10.29
N HIS A 726 19.01 1.95 9.67
CA HIS A 726 17.83 2.44 8.96
C HIS A 726 16.50 1.90 9.54
N GLY A 727 16.50 1.33 10.74
CA GLY A 727 15.32 0.80 11.43
C GLY A 727 15.54 -0.60 12.01
N ILE A 728 14.46 -1.24 12.44
CA ILE A 728 14.49 -2.59 13.01
C ILE A 728 14.48 -3.63 11.89
N ARG A 729 15.48 -4.50 11.91
CA ARG A 729 15.62 -5.61 10.98
C ARG A 729 14.54 -6.68 11.22
N SER A 730 14.09 -7.34 10.16
CA SER A 730 13.11 -8.42 10.25
C SER A 730 13.65 -9.72 10.85
N LEU A 731 14.94 -9.99 10.68
CA LEU A 731 15.69 -11.07 11.33
C LEU A 731 16.91 -10.48 12.03
N SER A 732 17.25 -11.02 13.19
CA SER A 732 18.46 -10.60 13.91
C SER A 732 19.73 -10.86 13.11
N ARG A 733 20.65 -9.89 13.13
CA ARG A 733 21.95 -10.01 12.51
C ARG A 733 22.80 -11.14 13.15
N TYR A 734 22.44 -11.58 14.36
CA TYR A 734 23.03 -12.76 15.01
C TYR A 734 23.08 -13.98 14.08
N HIS A 735 22.05 -14.16 13.25
CA HIS A 735 21.94 -15.27 12.29
C HIS A 735 22.85 -15.15 11.06
N LEU A 736 23.69 -14.12 10.95
CA LEU A 736 24.76 -14.03 9.97
C LEU A 736 25.84 -15.10 10.26
N ASP A 737 26.28 -15.14 11.52
CA ASP A 737 27.35 -16.05 11.98
C ASP A 737 26.78 -17.32 12.64
N HIS A 738 25.50 -17.33 13.00
CA HIS A 738 24.78 -18.43 13.69
C HIS A 738 23.47 -18.75 12.96
N PRO A 739 23.52 -19.31 11.74
CA PRO A 739 22.31 -19.71 11.02
C PRO A 739 21.54 -20.77 11.82
N PHE A 740 20.20 -20.64 11.83
CA PHE A 740 19.34 -21.67 12.41
C PHE A 740 19.14 -22.79 11.39
N THR A 741 19.37 -24.05 11.81
CA THR A 741 19.19 -25.24 10.97
C THR A 741 18.27 -26.23 11.62
N PHE A 742 17.42 -26.86 10.81
CA PHE A 742 16.48 -27.89 11.25
C PHE A 742 16.48 -29.03 10.22
N TRP A 743 16.53 -30.28 10.70
CA TRP A 743 16.58 -31.45 9.84
C TRP A 743 15.29 -32.25 9.92
N VAL A 744 14.69 -32.57 8.76
CA VAL A 744 13.57 -33.50 8.63
C VAL A 744 14.04 -34.65 7.74
N GLY A 745 14.28 -35.80 8.35
CA GLY A 745 14.93 -36.90 7.64
C GLY A 745 16.34 -36.52 7.15
N HIS A 746 16.54 -36.48 5.84
CA HIS A 746 17.81 -36.10 5.20
C HIS A 746 17.78 -34.68 4.63
N GLN A 747 16.67 -33.97 4.79
CA GLN A 747 16.51 -32.61 4.27
C GLN A 747 16.90 -31.58 5.32
N GLU A 748 17.80 -30.67 4.97
CA GLU A 748 18.14 -29.51 5.77
C GLU A 748 17.20 -28.34 5.45
N TYR A 749 16.69 -27.70 6.50
CA TYR A 749 15.96 -26.42 6.43
C TYR A 749 16.76 -25.38 7.19
N LYS A 750 17.03 -24.23 6.55
CA LYS A 750 17.94 -23.22 7.10
C LYS A 750 17.33 -21.83 7.07
N VAL A 751 17.55 -21.06 8.14
CA VAL A 751 17.31 -19.61 8.19
C VAL A 751 18.62 -18.92 8.48
N GLN A 752 18.98 -17.97 7.63
CA GLN A 752 20.19 -17.17 7.73
C GLN A 752 19.87 -15.68 7.55
N TYR A 753 20.67 -14.80 8.15
CA TYR A 753 20.54 -13.38 7.93
C TYR A 753 20.91 -13.01 6.49
N LEU A 754 19.96 -12.40 5.79
CA LEU A 754 20.08 -11.95 4.40
C LEU A 754 19.56 -10.52 4.35
N PRO A 755 20.45 -9.51 4.42
CA PRO A 755 20.01 -8.11 4.53
C PRO A 755 19.47 -7.50 3.24
N ALA A 756 19.62 -8.18 2.10
CA ALA A 756 19.17 -7.76 0.77
C ALA A 756 17.99 -8.62 0.29
N GLU A 757 17.97 -9.00 -0.97
CA GLU A 757 16.94 -9.82 -1.60
C GLU A 757 17.00 -11.28 -1.15
N SER A 758 15.93 -12.03 -1.41
CA SER A 758 15.81 -13.43 -1.01
C SER A 758 16.66 -14.33 -1.92
N ASN A 759 17.36 -15.29 -1.31
CA ASN A 759 18.03 -16.36 -2.04
C ASN A 759 17.17 -17.63 -2.21
N THR A 760 15.88 -17.58 -1.84
CA THR A 760 14.93 -18.69 -1.97
C THR A 760 13.85 -18.37 -3.00
N GLY A 761 13.24 -19.40 -3.61
CA GLY A 761 12.06 -19.25 -4.47
C GLY A 761 10.72 -19.22 -3.71
N MET A 762 10.77 -19.19 -2.38
CA MET A 762 9.57 -19.14 -1.57
C MET A 762 8.77 -17.85 -1.88
N PHE A 763 7.48 -17.98 -2.17
CA PHE A 763 6.60 -16.87 -2.56
C PHE A 763 7.13 -16.03 -3.74
N GLY A 764 7.69 -16.69 -4.77
CA GLY A 764 8.22 -16.02 -5.95
C GLY A 764 9.64 -15.47 -5.77
N GLY A 765 10.04 -15.10 -4.55
CA GLY A 765 11.37 -14.61 -4.21
C GLY A 765 11.55 -13.10 -4.36
N ASN A 766 10.49 -12.33 -4.63
CA ASN A 766 10.50 -10.87 -4.69
C ASN A 766 10.28 -10.19 -3.33
N SER A 767 10.20 -10.97 -2.26
CA SER A 767 10.03 -10.49 -0.89
C SER A 767 11.01 -11.21 0.04
N ASN A 768 11.61 -10.47 0.98
CA ASN A 768 12.54 -11.03 1.96
C ASN A 768 12.28 -10.51 3.37
N TRP A 769 11.96 -11.43 4.30
CA TRP A 769 11.78 -11.18 5.73
C TRP A 769 12.94 -11.73 6.59
N ARG A 770 14.10 -11.99 5.99
CA ARG A 770 15.30 -12.55 6.68
C ARG A 770 16.43 -11.54 6.86
N GLY A 771 16.08 -10.26 7.14
CA GLY A 771 17.08 -9.24 7.47
C GLY A 771 16.72 -7.81 7.08
N PRO A 772 15.98 -7.56 6.00
CA PRO A 772 15.57 -6.21 5.61
C PRO A 772 14.72 -5.48 6.64
N VAL A 773 14.63 -4.15 6.46
CA VAL A 773 13.79 -3.26 7.25
C VAL A 773 12.46 -3.04 6.54
N TRP A 774 11.34 -3.27 7.23
CA TRP A 774 9.98 -3.12 6.75
C TRP A 774 9.23 -2.03 7.53
N MET A 775 8.68 -1.05 6.84
CA MET A 775 8.01 0.12 7.46
C MET A 775 6.82 -0.25 8.35
N PRO A 776 5.88 -1.16 7.96
CA PRO A 776 4.67 -1.41 8.72
C PRO A 776 4.93 -1.91 10.13
N VAL A 777 5.74 -2.97 10.27
CA VAL A 777 6.03 -3.57 11.59
C VAL A 777 6.85 -2.62 12.45
N ASN A 778 7.81 -1.89 11.85
CA ASN A 778 8.54 -0.84 12.54
C ASN A 778 7.61 0.25 13.11
N THR A 779 6.60 0.67 12.36
CA THR A 779 5.61 1.66 12.81
C THR A 779 4.78 1.13 13.99
N LEU A 780 4.43 -0.15 13.99
CA LEU A 780 3.74 -0.77 15.12
C LEU A 780 4.63 -0.90 16.36
N ILE A 781 5.92 -1.19 16.19
CA ILE A 781 6.91 -1.18 17.29
C ILE A 781 7.00 0.21 17.90
N VAL A 782 7.13 1.26 17.07
CA VAL A 782 7.12 2.66 17.53
C VAL A 782 5.85 2.97 18.32
N ARG A 783 4.67 2.56 17.83
CA ARG A 783 3.40 2.68 18.55
C ARG A 783 3.44 1.96 19.91
N GLY A 784 3.96 0.73 19.93
CA GLY A 784 4.09 -0.06 21.16
C GLY A 784 4.94 0.66 22.21
N LEU A 785 6.09 1.18 21.80
CA LEU A 785 7.00 1.95 22.67
C LEU A 785 6.33 3.24 23.21
N LEU A 786 5.59 3.97 22.38
CA LEU A 786 4.84 5.17 22.81
C LEU A 786 3.74 4.84 23.81
N ASN A 787 3.05 3.71 23.65
CA ASN A 787 2.06 3.24 24.62
C ASN A 787 2.70 2.89 25.96
N LEU A 788 3.80 2.16 25.91
CA LEU A 788 4.56 1.80 27.11
C LEU A 788 5.15 3.05 27.79
N TYR A 789 5.64 4.03 27.00
CA TYR A 789 6.07 5.31 27.56
C TYR A 789 4.93 6.05 28.26
N ALA A 790 3.75 6.08 27.69
CA ALA A 790 2.59 6.69 28.31
C ALA A 790 2.24 6.06 29.68
N PHE A 791 2.58 4.79 29.89
CA PHE A 791 2.40 4.09 31.16
C PHE A 791 3.56 4.31 32.14
N TYR A 792 4.80 4.06 31.69
CA TYR A 792 5.97 4.07 32.56
C TYR A 792 6.53 5.48 32.84
N GLY A 793 6.30 6.45 31.93
CA GLY A 793 6.84 7.80 32.03
C GLY A 793 8.35 7.86 31.88
N ASP A 794 8.95 8.91 32.48
CA ASP A 794 10.38 9.20 32.38
C ASP A 794 11.26 8.33 33.29
N ASP A 795 10.66 7.61 34.24
CA ASP A 795 11.37 6.79 35.23
C ASP A 795 11.89 5.47 34.63
N PHE A 796 11.27 4.98 33.54
CA PHE A 796 11.71 3.78 32.85
C PHE A 796 12.61 4.13 31.68
N LYS A 797 13.91 3.79 31.83
CA LYS A 797 14.92 4.06 30.81
C LYS A 797 15.66 2.79 30.41
N VAL A 798 15.98 2.71 29.13
CA VAL A 798 16.72 1.60 28.51
C VAL A 798 17.96 2.12 27.81
N GLN A 799 18.99 1.27 27.68
CA GLN A 799 20.14 1.64 26.85
C GLN A 799 19.75 1.61 25.35
N CYS A 800 20.05 2.69 24.66
CA CYS A 800 19.81 2.78 23.21
C CYS A 800 20.98 3.52 22.52
N PRO A 801 21.81 2.81 21.70
CA PRO A 801 21.84 1.33 21.52
C PRO A 801 22.18 0.55 22.80
N THR A 802 21.79 -0.72 22.85
CA THR A 802 22.15 -1.64 23.93
C THR A 802 23.66 -1.75 24.06
N GLY A 803 24.16 -1.70 25.29
CA GLY A 803 25.61 -1.72 25.55
C GLY A 803 26.34 -0.37 25.41
N SER A 804 25.66 0.67 24.91
CA SER A 804 26.28 2.00 24.67
C SER A 804 26.50 2.84 25.93
N GLY A 805 25.91 2.48 27.06
CA GLY A 805 25.86 3.31 28.27
C GLY A 805 24.93 4.54 28.17
N ARG A 806 24.31 4.80 27.03
CA ARG A 806 23.35 5.89 26.82
C ARG A 806 21.96 5.45 27.18
N TYR A 807 21.38 5.99 28.21
CA TYR A 807 20.02 5.68 28.66
C TYR A 807 19.01 6.64 28.05
N MET A 808 17.95 6.10 27.45
CA MET A 808 16.83 6.78 26.84
C MET A 808 15.51 6.36 27.48
N THR A 809 14.54 7.26 27.52
CA THR A 809 13.13 6.91 27.75
C THR A 809 12.57 6.12 26.56
N LEU A 810 11.44 5.46 26.72
CA LEU A 810 10.81 4.74 25.60
C LEU A 810 10.31 5.70 24.50
N PHE A 811 10.02 6.95 24.84
CA PHE A 811 9.74 7.99 23.84
C PHE A 811 10.97 8.30 22.98
N GLU A 812 12.11 8.52 23.62
CA GLU A 812 13.36 8.80 22.92
C GLU A 812 13.82 7.60 22.07
N ALA A 813 13.63 6.36 22.56
CA ALA A 813 13.90 5.14 21.77
C ALA A 813 12.97 5.03 20.54
N ALA A 814 11.67 5.32 20.69
CA ALA A 814 10.73 5.37 19.58
C ALA A 814 11.08 6.45 18.55
N GLN A 815 11.53 7.61 19.03
CA GLN A 815 11.99 8.73 18.19
C GLN A 815 13.28 8.35 17.43
N GLU A 816 14.22 7.66 18.08
CA GLU A 816 15.45 7.21 17.43
C GLU A 816 15.18 6.19 16.33
N ILE A 817 14.29 5.22 16.56
CA ILE A 817 13.87 4.26 15.51
C ILE A 817 13.23 5.01 14.34
N SER A 818 12.32 5.95 14.62
CA SER A 818 11.65 6.75 13.58
C SER A 818 12.62 7.62 12.79
N ARG A 819 13.61 8.20 13.47
CA ARG A 819 14.69 8.98 12.84
C ARG A 819 15.53 8.11 11.89
N ARG A 820 15.87 6.87 12.30
CA ARG A 820 16.58 5.91 11.44
C ARG A 820 15.74 5.52 10.21
N LEU A 821 14.46 5.27 10.37
CA LEU A 821 13.54 4.95 9.27
C LEU A 821 13.41 6.13 8.28
N ALA A 822 13.13 7.33 8.77
CA ALA A 822 13.07 8.53 7.93
C ALA A 822 14.41 8.83 7.24
N GLY A 823 15.52 8.58 7.96
CA GLY A 823 16.89 8.74 7.46
C GLY A 823 17.20 7.94 6.20
N THR A 824 16.44 6.88 5.92
CA THR A 824 16.53 6.12 4.66
C THR A 824 16.29 7.01 3.43
N PHE A 825 15.38 7.97 3.55
CA PHE A 825 15.00 8.87 2.45
C PHE A 825 15.71 10.23 2.51
N LEU A 826 16.23 10.61 3.66
CA LEU A 826 16.82 11.92 3.86
C LEU A 826 18.29 11.95 3.42
N ARG A 827 18.75 13.14 3.04
CA ARG A 827 20.16 13.35 2.70
C ARG A 827 21.01 13.33 3.95
N GLY A 828 22.00 12.44 3.96
CA GLY A 828 23.05 12.43 4.99
C GLY A 828 24.00 13.63 4.90
N ALA A 829 24.94 13.69 5.81
CA ALA A 829 25.97 14.73 5.83
C ALA A 829 26.87 14.71 4.57
N ASP A 830 26.99 13.58 3.92
CA ASP A 830 27.66 13.39 2.63
C ASP A 830 26.82 13.79 1.41
N GLY A 831 25.57 14.25 1.62
CA GLY A 831 24.61 14.63 0.60
C GLY A 831 23.92 13.47 -0.09
N ARG A 832 24.18 12.21 0.30
CA ARG A 832 23.60 10.99 -0.28
C ARG A 832 22.29 10.59 0.43
N ARG A 833 21.41 9.94 -0.30
CA ARG A 833 20.20 9.27 0.25
C ARG A 833 20.45 7.77 0.32
N PRO A 834 20.32 7.13 1.49
CA PRO A 834 20.52 5.68 1.63
C PRO A 834 19.64 4.85 0.67
N VAL A 835 18.39 5.24 0.46
CA VAL A 835 17.45 4.54 -0.44
C VAL A 835 18.01 4.28 -1.85
N TYR A 836 18.89 5.11 -2.34
CA TYR A 836 19.50 4.94 -3.66
C TYR A 836 20.76 4.06 -3.68
N GLY A 837 21.21 3.57 -2.52
CA GLY A 837 22.37 2.70 -2.42
C GLY A 837 23.58 3.23 -3.20
N GLY A 838 24.10 2.40 -4.11
CA GLY A 838 25.25 2.73 -4.99
C GLY A 838 24.91 3.50 -6.25
N MET A 839 23.64 3.77 -6.58
CA MET A 839 23.20 4.36 -7.84
C MET A 839 23.67 5.81 -8.00
N ALA A 840 24.79 6.01 -8.70
CA ALA A 840 25.45 7.32 -8.83
C ALA A 840 24.55 8.38 -9.47
N LYS A 841 23.70 8.00 -10.44
CA LYS A 841 22.80 8.91 -11.12
C LYS A 841 21.78 9.52 -10.15
N PHE A 842 21.12 8.70 -9.34
CA PHE A 842 20.20 9.18 -8.29
C PHE A 842 20.87 9.98 -7.18
N GLN A 843 22.16 9.76 -6.93
CA GLN A 843 22.88 10.50 -5.90
C GLN A 843 23.36 11.89 -6.34
N LYS A 844 23.73 12.05 -7.62
CA LYS A 844 24.50 13.22 -8.10
C LYS A 844 23.80 14.06 -9.18
N ASP A 845 23.03 13.41 -10.07
CA ASP A 845 22.44 14.07 -11.21
C ASP A 845 21.32 15.05 -10.76
N PRO A 846 21.35 16.32 -11.15
CA PRO A 846 20.36 17.33 -10.74
C PRO A 846 18.95 17.01 -11.22
N HIS A 847 18.78 16.17 -12.24
CA HIS A 847 17.48 15.77 -12.78
C HIS A 847 16.93 14.47 -12.16
N TRP A 848 17.69 13.84 -11.24
CA TRP A 848 17.33 12.60 -10.58
C TRP A 848 17.34 12.69 -9.05
N ARG A 849 18.29 13.40 -8.49
CA ARG A 849 18.62 13.37 -7.04
C ARG A 849 17.50 13.80 -6.10
N ASP A 850 16.48 14.51 -6.59
CA ASP A 850 15.32 14.98 -5.82
C ASP A 850 14.04 14.21 -6.12
N LEU A 851 14.12 13.20 -6.98
CA LEU A 851 13.06 12.24 -7.28
C LEU A 851 13.17 11.08 -6.30
N ILE A 852 12.10 10.79 -5.53
CA ILE A 852 12.15 9.79 -4.48
C ILE A 852 11.34 8.57 -4.90
N LEU A 853 11.96 7.38 -4.79
CA LEU A 853 11.32 6.09 -4.93
C LEU A 853 11.01 5.53 -3.54
N PHE A 854 9.79 5.08 -3.37
CA PHE A 854 9.30 4.53 -2.09
C PHE A 854 9.21 3.01 -2.21
N HIS A 855 10.37 2.35 -2.12
CA HIS A 855 10.50 0.91 -2.24
C HIS A 855 9.71 0.15 -1.17
N GLU A 856 9.43 -1.11 -1.44
CA GLU A 856 8.66 -1.99 -0.59
C GLU A 856 9.34 -2.26 0.76
N TYR A 857 10.66 -2.54 0.73
CA TYR A 857 11.48 -2.76 1.90
C TYR A 857 12.91 -2.25 1.66
N PHE A 858 13.75 -2.31 2.68
CA PHE A 858 15.07 -1.67 2.65
C PHE A 858 16.14 -2.61 3.17
N HIS A 859 17.31 -2.56 2.56
CA HIS A 859 18.47 -3.34 2.97
C HIS A 859 18.81 -3.13 4.45
N GLY A 860 18.93 -4.21 5.21
CA GLY A 860 19.08 -4.19 6.68
C GLY A 860 20.28 -3.42 7.22
N ASP A 861 21.35 -3.27 6.42
CA ASP A 861 22.60 -2.65 6.87
C ASP A 861 22.93 -1.30 6.20
N ASN A 862 22.43 -1.02 4.98
CA ASN A 862 22.78 0.22 4.27
C ASN A 862 21.57 1.05 3.83
N GLY A 863 20.33 0.53 4.01
CA GLY A 863 19.09 1.25 3.70
C GLY A 863 18.75 1.39 2.21
N ALA A 864 19.44 0.70 1.31
CA ALA A 864 19.10 0.68 -0.10
C ALA A 864 17.68 0.14 -0.29
N GLY A 865 16.89 0.73 -1.19
CA GLY A 865 15.55 0.26 -1.53
C GLY A 865 15.59 -1.05 -2.28
N LEU A 866 14.63 -1.93 -1.99
CA LEU A 866 14.50 -3.29 -2.50
C LEU A 866 13.01 -3.63 -2.72
N GLY A 867 12.73 -4.66 -3.50
CA GLY A 867 11.38 -5.07 -3.88
C GLY A 867 10.71 -4.04 -4.78
N ALA A 868 9.37 -4.02 -4.82
CA ALA A 868 8.61 -3.09 -5.63
C ALA A 868 9.12 -1.66 -5.47
N SER A 869 9.45 -0.99 -6.59
CA SER A 869 10.40 0.13 -6.54
C SER A 869 9.78 1.52 -6.54
N HIS A 870 8.54 1.72 -7.03
CA HIS A 870 8.09 3.09 -7.31
C HIS A 870 7.27 3.73 -6.21
N GLN A 871 6.15 3.19 -5.82
CA GLN A 871 5.36 3.70 -4.71
C GLN A 871 4.66 2.55 -4.02
N THR A 872 5.34 1.93 -3.09
CA THR A 872 4.70 0.93 -2.24
C THR A 872 3.90 1.63 -1.15
N GLY A 873 2.62 1.31 -1.09
CA GLY A 873 1.65 2.04 -0.27
C GLY A 873 2.03 2.11 1.21
N TRP A 874 2.43 1.01 1.82
CA TRP A 874 2.80 1.00 3.24
C TRP A 874 4.10 1.73 3.59
N THR A 875 4.98 1.97 2.61
CA THR A 875 6.19 2.79 2.80
C THR A 875 5.81 4.28 2.97
N GLY A 876 4.64 4.68 2.50
CA GLY A 876 4.05 5.99 2.79
C GLY A 876 3.86 6.28 4.28
N LEU A 877 3.97 5.26 5.17
CA LEU A 877 4.03 5.45 6.63
C LEU A 877 5.19 6.33 7.08
N VAL A 878 6.23 6.55 6.26
CA VAL A 878 7.27 7.54 6.54
C VAL A 878 6.67 8.94 6.74
N ALA A 879 5.62 9.29 5.98
CA ALA A 879 4.92 10.56 6.16
C ALA A 879 4.24 10.66 7.54
N LEU A 880 3.64 9.55 8.02
CA LEU A 880 3.09 9.50 9.37
C LEU A 880 4.18 9.70 10.43
N LEU A 881 5.33 9.02 10.30
CA LEU A 881 6.41 9.13 11.28
C LEU A 881 6.98 10.56 11.34
N LEU A 882 7.17 11.21 10.19
CA LEU A 882 7.58 12.60 10.09
C LEU A 882 6.53 13.54 10.71
N ASP A 883 5.25 13.31 10.42
CA ASP A 883 4.15 14.10 10.99
C ASP A 883 4.09 13.95 12.51
N LEU A 884 4.14 12.72 13.01
CA LEU A 884 4.06 12.40 14.43
C LEU A 884 5.16 13.11 15.24
N PHE A 885 6.42 12.87 14.93
CA PHE A 885 7.55 13.44 15.68
C PHE A 885 7.82 14.92 15.35
N GLY A 886 7.26 15.43 14.25
CA GLY A 886 7.20 16.85 13.97
C GLY A 886 6.19 17.63 14.84
N ARG A 887 5.25 16.93 15.52
CA ARG A 887 4.19 17.55 16.34
C ARG A 887 4.23 17.18 17.82
N VAL A 888 4.70 15.97 18.13
CA VAL A 888 4.60 15.39 19.47
C VAL A 888 5.94 15.38 20.16
N ASP A 889 5.97 15.89 21.37
CA ASP A 889 7.08 15.74 22.31
C ASP A 889 6.68 14.81 23.49
N ALA A 890 7.68 14.40 24.26
CA ALA A 890 7.52 13.53 25.42
C ALA A 890 6.48 14.06 26.43
N LYS A 891 6.51 15.37 26.70
CA LYS A 891 5.59 16.02 27.61
C LYS A 891 4.14 15.94 27.12
N LYS A 892 3.91 16.18 25.82
CA LYS A 892 2.57 16.03 25.22
C LYS A 892 2.03 14.62 25.38
N VAL A 893 2.85 13.57 25.22
CA VAL A 893 2.42 12.18 25.43
C VAL A 893 1.99 11.92 26.87
N LEU A 894 2.72 12.44 27.84
CA LEU A 894 2.43 12.23 29.26
C LEU A 894 1.27 13.08 29.77
N GLU A 895 1.16 14.34 29.34
CA GLU A 895 0.18 15.29 29.89
C GLU A 895 -1.20 15.17 29.26
N THR A 896 -1.28 14.74 28.01
CA THR A 896 -2.56 14.64 27.30
C THR A 896 -3.27 13.36 27.68
N GLU A 897 -4.56 13.45 28.05
CA GLU A 897 -5.42 12.27 28.16
C GLU A 897 -5.38 11.51 26.84
N ARG A 898 -5.27 10.20 26.91
CA ARG A 898 -5.04 9.37 25.73
C ARG A 898 -6.14 9.46 24.68
N GLU A 899 -7.36 9.69 25.13
CA GLU A 899 -8.52 10.00 24.30
C GLU A 899 -8.36 11.32 23.55
N ARG A 900 -7.54 12.23 24.06
CA ARG A 900 -7.27 13.56 23.51
C ARG A 900 -5.88 13.73 22.94
N LEU A 901 -4.98 12.73 23.04
CA LEU A 901 -3.62 12.84 22.52
C LEU A 901 -3.63 13.11 21.01
N GLY A 902 -4.48 12.39 20.29
CA GLY A 902 -4.81 12.74 18.92
C GLY A 902 -5.42 14.15 18.79
N ALA A 903 -6.32 14.61 19.70
CA ALA A 903 -7.05 15.88 19.63
C ALA A 903 -6.15 17.12 19.64
N ARG A 904 -5.15 17.14 20.49
CA ARG A 904 -4.20 18.26 20.55
C ARG A 904 -3.32 18.38 19.31
N LEU A 905 -2.96 17.25 18.70
CA LEU A 905 -2.14 17.23 17.50
C LEU A 905 -2.79 17.99 16.34
N VAL A 906 -4.11 17.97 16.28
CA VAL A 906 -4.89 18.60 15.20
C VAL A 906 -5.45 19.96 15.61
N ARG A 907 -5.69 20.24 16.91
CA ARG A 907 -6.12 21.57 17.36
C ARG A 907 -5.11 22.68 17.04
N GLU A 908 -3.82 22.38 17.05
CA GLU A 908 -2.80 23.31 16.60
C GLU A 908 -2.89 23.59 15.08
N GLN A 909 -3.39 22.65 14.28
CA GLN A 909 -3.71 22.89 12.86
C GLN A 909 -4.95 23.76 12.67
N VAL A 910 -5.92 23.70 13.59
CA VAL A 910 -7.18 24.42 13.49
C VAL A 910 -7.07 25.86 14.04
N GLY A 911 -5.95 26.18 14.73
CA GLY A 911 -5.61 27.53 15.22
C GLY A 911 -6.77 28.24 15.91
N GLY A 912 -6.79 28.26 17.23
CA GLY A 912 -7.63 29.12 18.01
C GLY A 912 -7.68 28.71 19.47
N GLU A 913 -7.06 29.50 20.31
CA GLU A 913 -7.43 29.59 21.72
C GLU A 913 -8.94 29.73 21.83
N GLN A 914 -9.64 28.67 22.26
CA GLN A 914 -10.92 28.88 22.91
C GLN A 914 -10.58 29.11 24.37
N THR A 915 -10.69 30.38 24.79
CA THR A 915 -10.86 30.78 26.18
C THR A 915 -11.95 29.89 26.80
N GLU A 916 -11.56 29.23 27.88
CA GLU A 916 -12.48 28.55 28.81
C GLU A 916 -13.68 29.46 29.13
N LYS A 917 -14.85 28.93 28.93
CA LYS A 917 -16.07 29.24 29.72
C LYS A 917 -16.79 27.94 30.00
#